data_c8ff4e236c4851a76a5b0d2754b5eda8
#
_entry.id   c8ff4e236c4851a76a5b0d2754b5eda8
#
_cell.length_a   1.000
_cell.length_b   1.000
_cell.length_c   1.000
_cell.angle_alpha   90.00
_cell.angle_beta   90.00
_cell.angle_gamma   90.00
#
_symmetry.space_group_name_H-M   'P 1'
#
loop_
_entity.id
_entity.type
_entity.pdbx_description
1 polymer ?
#
loop_
_entity_poly.entity_id
_entity_poly.type
_entity_poly.pdbx_seq_one_letter_code
_entity_poly.pdbx_strand_id
1 'polypeptide(L)'
;MNKISRKGFLKIAAAAAMSGVTAGALAACNAAKDSAAASSAVSAPAGSYIPGTYEGTAEGISSTVKVTMTFSDSAVTDVVVDTSGETASYGAAAADQLKEQLLSSANGEIDGVSGSTITSDAVMKAAKSCFAQAKGEATVSSVQLPTGDETDWLGKEPDIDEAAITETIDTDIVIVGAGNGGMFAAAYAAANGLNFRVIEQNSAVQDTRHWYGAIDSAAAKEAGVPATDKAKLLSEISRYASGKCDQRVVKTWINESAAMHDFMRGILEDQFGWTCEFTSGAEAAWPAENAEHNTDYLYPVQEHNYRQSESESGLQRNEALQQYIEELGYSIDFKTSLAKLEKDADGRITGIIAQSTEDDHFIRYNANDGVLLACGGFPGNPYMMEQLDPLGTSVTTACSYSPSDKGYGIRAAVWAGANLDKEAAPMLFDRGIVAPGVDAGYVESENSFGGKAFPGEIKQYNPGTQPFLKVNRNGERFANESSPYNDIVYAAAHQPGRVYAQICDANILEDVKRFHTIGCSAQTRNAGAEYIQKQMDNAEEKGCFFKADTIEELADKLGFTGEAKDTFLATVDRYNELYDQQNDEDYGKPAYRLSAIRKAPFYGCWLGASLLCTEQGIAINEKGQALDNDNKPMPGLYVTGDMSGSFFANNYPCLMAGVAMGRTLTFAMKAIKQMAGLEK
;
A
#
# COMPACT_ATOMS: atom_id res chain seq x y z
N MET A 1 -9.37 -32.33 17.11
CA MET A 1 -9.32 -30.90 17.46
C MET A 1 -10.15 -30.68 18.71
N ASN A 2 -9.50 -30.42 19.84
CA ASN A 2 -10.21 -30.21 21.10
C ASN A 2 -10.68 -28.73 21.15
N LYS A 3 -11.98 -28.55 21.16
CA LYS A 3 -12.61 -27.23 21.33
C LYS A 3 -12.33 -26.71 22.74
N ILE A 4 -11.58 -25.63 22.87
CA ILE A 4 -11.47 -24.88 24.12
C ILE A 4 -12.76 -24.04 24.25
N SER A 5 -13.55 -24.27 25.28
CA SER A 5 -14.81 -23.61 25.47
C SER A 5 -14.64 -22.20 26.06
N ARG A 6 -15.53 -21.27 25.71
CA ARG A 6 -15.66 -19.89 26.19
C ARG A 6 -15.45 -19.71 27.72
N LYS A 7 -15.63 -20.74 28.51
CA LYS A 7 -15.44 -20.73 29.98
C LYS A 7 -13.97 -20.91 30.42
N GLY A 8 -13.07 -21.34 29.53
CA GLY A 8 -11.62 -21.44 29.80
C GLY A 8 -10.91 -20.10 29.68
N PHE A 9 -11.37 -19.26 28.77
CA PHE A 9 -10.78 -17.95 28.47
C PHE A 9 -10.91 -16.95 29.62
N LEU A 10 -12.05 -16.93 30.30
CA LEU A 10 -12.29 -16.01 31.43
C LEU A 10 -11.54 -16.34 32.73
N LYS A 11 -10.92 -17.52 32.83
CA LYS A 11 -10.14 -17.90 34.00
C LYS A 11 -8.65 -17.58 33.95
N ILE A 12 -8.10 -17.35 32.76
CA ILE A 12 -6.68 -17.00 32.56
C ILE A 12 -6.44 -15.49 32.70
N ALA A 13 -7.38 -14.66 32.26
CA ALA A 13 -7.31 -13.20 32.41
C ALA A 13 -7.42 -12.69 33.85
N ALA A 14 -7.90 -13.52 34.78
CA ALA A 14 -8.06 -13.14 36.20
C ALA A 14 -6.82 -13.45 37.08
N ALA A 15 -5.79 -14.11 36.56
CA ALA A 15 -4.62 -14.54 37.33
C ALA A 15 -3.40 -13.60 37.24
N ALA A 16 -3.40 -12.64 36.30
CA ALA A 16 -2.27 -11.71 36.12
C ALA A 16 -2.43 -10.33 36.82
N ALA A 17 -3.52 -10.09 37.53
CA ALA A 17 -3.83 -8.79 38.13
C ALA A 17 -3.84 -8.83 39.69
N MET A 18 -2.88 -9.48 40.33
CA MET A 18 -2.70 -9.30 41.78
C MET A 18 -1.23 -9.51 42.21
N SER A 19 -0.45 -8.44 42.17
CA SER A 19 0.63 -8.21 43.13
C SER A 19 0.98 -6.71 43.17
N GLY A 20 0.48 -6.09 44.17
CA GLY A 20 1.12 -5.18 45.12
C GLY A 20 1.29 -3.71 44.68
N VAL A 21 1.03 -2.69 45.41
CA VAL A 21 0.79 -2.41 46.80
C VAL A 21 0.52 -0.91 46.96
N THR A 22 -0.43 -0.59 47.81
CA THR A 22 -0.61 0.54 48.76
C THR A 22 -0.57 2.00 48.26
N ALA A 23 -1.71 2.62 48.27
CA ALA A 23 -2.31 3.54 49.24
C ALA A 23 -1.59 4.88 49.45
N GLY A 24 -2.32 5.96 49.14
CA GLY A 24 -2.03 7.30 49.62
C GLY A 24 -2.92 8.39 49.04
N ALA A 25 -4.11 8.55 49.65
CA ALA A 25 -4.84 9.81 49.89
C ALA A 25 -5.31 10.70 48.76
N LEU A 26 -6.63 10.72 48.60
CA LEU A 26 -7.47 11.78 48.05
C LEU A 26 -7.28 13.14 48.75
N ALA A 27 -7.18 14.22 48.00
CA ALA A 27 -7.79 15.51 48.34
C ALA A 27 -8.06 16.31 47.07
N ALA A 28 -9.33 16.62 46.91
CA ALA A 28 -9.82 17.54 45.89
C ALA A 28 -9.42 18.98 46.26
N CYS A 29 -9.20 19.85 45.23
CA CYS A 29 -9.82 21.17 45.16
C CYS A 29 -9.55 21.82 43.78
N ASN A 30 -10.64 22.35 43.20
CA ASN A 30 -10.67 23.25 42.07
C ASN A 30 -9.88 24.54 42.33
N ALA A 31 -9.13 25.01 41.34
CA ALA A 31 -9.10 26.42 40.96
C ALA A 31 -8.39 26.60 39.61
N ALA A 32 -9.05 27.23 38.69
CA ALA A 32 -8.50 27.70 37.43
C ALA A 32 -7.45 28.79 37.65
N LYS A 33 -6.37 28.80 36.87
CA LYS A 33 -5.87 29.92 36.07
C LYS A 33 -4.43 29.69 35.63
N ASP A 34 -4.24 29.91 34.33
CA ASP A 34 -3.05 30.38 33.64
C ASP A 34 -1.67 30.22 34.32
N SER A 35 -0.91 29.25 33.80
CA SER A 35 0.54 29.40 33.67
C SER A 35 1.04 28.48 32.59
N ALA A 36 1.75 29.02 31.62
CA ALA A 36 2.53 28.27 30.64
C ALA A 36 3.43 27.29 31.42
N ALA A 37 3.18 26.01 31.25
CA ALA A 37 4.09 24.98 31.77
C ALA A 37 5.31 24.98 30.86
N ALA A 38 6.41 25.56 31.32
CA ALA A 38 7.73 25.28 30.81
C ALA A 38 7.97 23.77 31.00
N SER A 39 8.09 23.01 29.90
CA SER A 39 8.55 21.63 29.96
C SER A 39 9.93 21.63 30.64
N SER A 40 10.05 20.96 31.78
CA SER A 40 11.33 20.82 32.46
C SER A 40 12.20 19.88 31.63
N ALA A 41 13.17 20.44 30.89
CA ALA A 41 14.18 19.65 30.21
C ALA A 41 14.90 18.74 31.23
N VAL A 42 15.05 17.46 30.92
CA VAL A 42 15.83 16.52 31.71
C VAL A 42 17.30 16.91 31.54
N SER A 43 17.96 17.32 32.61
CA SER A 43 19.38 17.71 32.58
C SER A 43 20.27 16.53 32.93
N ALA A 44 21.25 16.25 32.08
CA ALA A 44 22.36 15.34 32.39
C ALA A 44 23.44 16.07 33.21
N PRO A 45 24.44 15.35 33.79
CA PRO A 45 25.60 15.99 34.41
C PRO A 45 26.29 16.99 33.46
N ALA A 46 26.81 18.10 33.98
CA ALA A 46 27.54 19.08 33.16
C ALA A 46 28.73 18.43 32.47
N GLY A 47 28.91 18.71 31.16
CA GLY A 47 29.94 18.09 30.33
C GLY A 47 29.55 16.77 29.69
N SER A 48 28.27 16.37 29.77
CA SER A 48 27.77 15.16 29.14
C SER A 48 27.63 15.29 27.61
N TYR A 49 27.49 16.52 27.12
CA TYR A 49 27.33 16.80 25.68
C TYR A 49 28.34 17.87 25.22
N ILE A 50 28.75 17.78 23.98
CA ILE A 50 29.45 18.82 23.26
C ILE A 50 28.37 19.82 22.80
N PRO A 51 28.40 21.09 23.28
CA PRO A 51 27.40 22.07 22.87
C PRO A 51 27.42 22.31 21.36
N GLY A 52 26.25 22.31 20.74
CA GLY A 52 26.13 22.49 19.29
C GLY A 52 24.74 22.10 18.79
N THR A 53 24.52 22.29 17.49
CA THR A 53 23.32 21.84 16.79
C THR A 53 23.73 20.66 15.89
N TYR A 54 23.01 19.55 16.04
CA TYR A 54 23.28 18.29 15.36
C TYR A 54 22.05 17.87 14.58
N GLU A 55 22.29 17.19 13.48
CA GLU A 55 21.25 16.70 12.59
C GLU A 55 21.34 15.18 12.45
N GLY A 56 20.19 14.54 12.54
CA GLY A 56 20.02 13.12 12.27
C GLY A 56 18.88 12.89 11.28
N THR A 57 19.01 11.86 10.48
CA THR A 57 18.01 11.45 9.52
C THR A 57 17.73 9.95 9.65
N ALA A 58 16.49 9.54 9.32
CA ALA A 58 16.12 8.14 9.22
C ALA A 58 14.96 7.96 8.24
N GLU A 59 14.87 6.78 7.65
CA GLU A 59 13.78 6.46 6.74
C GLU A 59 12.46 6.28 7.49
N GLY A 60 11.46 7.07 7.10
CA GLY A 60 10.06 6.92 7.51
C GLY A 60 9.29 6.00 6.59
N ILE A 61 7.96 6.07 6.64
CA ILE A 61 7.08 5.27 5.78
C ILE A 61 7.03 5.79 4.33
N SER A 62 7.11 7.11 4.16
CA SER A 62 6.93 7.76 2.84
C SER A 62 8.08 8.69 2.47
N SER A 63 8.95 9.03 3.43
CA SER A 63 10.02 10.02 3.24
C SER A 63 11.15 9.80 4.24
N THR A 64 12.27 10.47 4.00
CA THR A 64 13.31 10.60 5.02
C THR A 64 12.84 11.60 6.08
N VAL A 65 12.75 11.15 7.32
CA VAL A 65 12.48 11.97 8.50
C VAL A 65 13.77 12.64 8.94
N LYS A 66 13.70 13.92 9.28
CA LYS A 66 14.84 14.70 9.73
C LYS A 66 14.59 15.27 11.12
N VAL A 67 15.55 15.11 12.01
CA VAL A 67 15.54 15.71 13.35
C VAL A 67 16.77 16.58 13.52
N THR A 68 16.56 17.83 13.94
CA THR A 68 17.64 18.75 14.28
C THR A 68 17.54 19.08 15.77
N MET A 69 18.59 18.82 16.53
CA MET A 69 18.61 19.02 17.98
C MET A 69 19.76 19.93 18.40
N THR A 70 19.47 20.87 19.27
CA THR A 70 20.49 21.78 19.85
C THR A 70 20.76 21.38 21.29
N PHE A 71 22.03 21.18 21.63
CA PHE A 71 22.50 20.76 22.94
C PHE A 71 23.31 21.88 23.61
N SER A 72 23.07 22.07 24.90
CA SER A 72 24.03 22.69 25.81
C SER A 72 25.01 21.60 26.31
N ASP A 73 25.89 21.94 27.24
CA ASP A 73 26.80 20.97 27.88
C ASP A 73 26.08 19.90 28.74
N SER A 74 24.80 20.11 29.02
CA SER A 74 24.04 19.27 29.96
C SER A 74 22.58 19.01 29.58
N ALA A 75 22.06 19.61 28.53
CA ALA A 75 20.65 19.47 28.15
C ALA A 75 20.38 19.69 26.66
N VAL A 76 19.31 19.08 26.16
CA VAL A 76 18.68 19.47 24.88
C VAL A 76 17.95 20.79 25.08
N THR A 77 18.24 21.77 24.24
CA THR A 77 17.70 23.13 24.35
C THR A 77 16.69 23.49 23.26
N ASP A 78 16.76 22.81 22.12
CA ASP A 78 15.78 22.93 21.03
C ASP A 78 15.73 21.67 20.19
N VAL A 79 14.56 21.39 19.62
CA VAL A 79 14.30 20.26 18.72
C VAL A 79 13.42 20.74 17.57
N VAL A 80 13.79 20.37 16.36
CA VAL A 80 12.97 20.49 15.15
C VAL A 80 12.78 19.11 14.57
N VAL A 81 11.53 18.70 14.38
CA VAL A 81 11.16 17.42 13.77
C VAL A 81 10.50 17.71 12.43
N ASP A 82 11.11 17.27 11.35
CA ASP A 82 10.55 17.38 10.00
C ASP A 82 10.06 16.01 9.53
N THR A 83 8.75 15.84 9.58
CA THR A 83 8.01 14.70 9.05
C THR A 83 7.06 15.12 7.92
N SER A 84 7.32 16.26 7.28
CA SER A 84 6.41 16.86 6.28
C SER A 84 6.19 15.98 5.05
N GLY A 85 7.15 15.12 4.71
CA GLY A 85 7.03 14.13 3.64
C GLY A 85 6.25 12.85 4.01
N GLU A 86 5.93 12.67 5.29
CA GLU A 86 5.17 11.53 5.78
C GLU A 86 3.66 11.65 5.47
N THR A 87 2.89 10.59 5.76
CA THR A 87 1.44 10.60 5.55
C THR A 87 0.77 11.73 6.34
N ALA A 88 0.10 12.65 5.64
CA ALA A 88 -0.40 13.91 6.21
C ALA A 88 -1.32 13.72 7.44
N SER A 89 -2.15 12.67 7.45
CA SER A 89 -3.14 12.42 8.52
C SER A 89 -2.53 11.79 9.78
N TYR A 90 -1.34 11.20 9.68
CA TYR A 90 -0.69 10.45 10.74
C TYR A 90 0.74 10.93 10.98
N GLY A 91 1.66 10.62 10.08
CA GLY A 91 3.08 10.90 10.25
C GLY A 91 3.39 12.40 10.33
N ALA A 92 2.91 13.21 9.39
CA ALA A 92 3.12 14.64 9.41
C ALA A 92 2.43 15.35 10.59
N ALA A 93 1.24 14.86 11.00
CA ALA A 93 0.51 15.41 12.14
C ALA A 93 1.15 15.10 13.51
N ALA A 94 2.06 14.12 13.57
CA ALA A 94 2.71 13.70 14.80
C ALA A 94 3.91 14.58 15.20
N ALA A 95 4.43 15.43 14.32
CA ALA A 95 5.69 16.17 14.51
C ALA A 95 5.76 16.95 15.82
N ASP A 96 4.73 17.73 16.16
CA ASP A 96 4.72 18.55 17.38
C ASP A 96 4.73 17.70 18.64
N GLN A 97 3.98 16.60 18.66
CA GLN A 97 3.94 15.68 19.81
C GLN A 97 5.27 14.93 19.99
N LEU A 98 5.91 14.51 18.88
CA LEU A 98 7.23 13.86 18.91
C LEU A 98 8.32 14.86 19.34
N LYS A 99 8.25 16.13 18.92
CA LYS A 99 9.13 17.20 19.38
C LYS A 99 9.05 17.41 20.89
N GLU A 100 7.86 17.45 21.47
CA GLU A 100 7.67 17.61 22.93
C GLU A 100 8.28 16.45 23.71
N GLN A 101 8.11 15.23 23.22
CA GLN A 101 8.71 14.04 23.84
C GLN A 101 10.24 14.09 23.77
N LEU A 102 10.83 14.48 22.64
CA LEU A 102 12.28 14.59 22.48
C LEU A 102 12.92 15.65 23.37
N LEU A 103 12.26 16.81 23.56
CA LEU A 103 12.71 17.84 24.48
C LEU A 103 12.84 17.35 25.93
N SER A 104 12.09 16.31 26.28
CA SER A 104 12.09 15.68 27.60
C SER A 104 12.92 14.40 27.65
N SER A 105 13.48 13.94 26.55
CA SER A 105 14.27 12.71 26.45
C SER A 105 15.74 12.96 26.85
N ALA A 106 16.34 11.98 27.51
CA ALA A 106 17.76 12.01 27.89
C ALA A 106 18.68 11.28 26.88
N ASN A 107 18.11 10.50 25.97
CA ASN A 107 18.85 9.60 25.09
C ASN A 107 18.22 9.45 23.69
N GLY A 108 17.17 10.21 23.37
CA GLY A 108 16.44 10.13 22.10
C GLY A 108 15.33 9.07 22.11
N GLU A 109 15.10 8.35 23.21
CA GLU A 109 13.96 7.43 23.33
C GLU A 109 12.68 8.19 23.69
N ILE A 110 11.60 7.82 23.03
CA ILE A 110 10.26 8.42 23.16
C ILE A 110 9.19 7.33 23.06
N ASP A 111 8.01 7.60 23.61
CA ASP A 111 6.89 6.64 23.56
C ASP A 111 6.22 6.55 22.17
N GLY A 112 6.54 7.50 21.29
CA GLY A 112 5.92 7.59 19.96
C GLY A 112 4.50 8.13 19.97
N VAL A 113 3.85 8.08 18.81
CA VAL A 113 2.47 8.54 18.63
C VAL A 113 1.65 7.41 18.03
N SER A 114 0.55 7.08 18.71
CA SER A 114 -0.36 6.01 18.27
C SER A 114 -0.89 6.27 16.85
N GLY A 115 -0.81 5.27 15.98
CA GLY A 115 -1.15 5.38 14.57
C GLY A 115 -0.04 5.96 13.68
N SER A 116 1.12 6.33 14.24
CA SER A 116 2.29 6.86 13.52
C SER A 116 3.58 6.12 13.90
N THR A 117 3.49 4.82 14.16
CA THR A 117 4.57 4.01 14.75
C THR A 117 5.85 4.08 13.91
N ILE A 118 5.78 3.86 12.59
CA ILE A 118 6.96 3.87 11.71
C ILE A 118 7.61 5.26 11.67
N THR A 119 6.80 6.32 11.57
CA THR A 119 7.31 7.70 11.62
C THR A 119 7.93 8.02 12.98
N SER A 120 7.32 7.55 14.07
CA SER A 120 7.87 7.72 15.43
C SER A 120 9.21 7.02 15.61
N ASP A 121 9.35 5.81 15.08
CA ASP A 121 10.63 5.06 15.10
C ASP A 121 11.71 5.77 14.26
N ALA A 122 11.35 6.31 13.10
CA ALA A 122 12.27 7.09 12.29
C ALA A 122 12.74 8.37 13.04
N VAL A 123 11.81 9.09 13.70
CA VAL A 123 12.14 10.23 14.55
C VAL A 123 13.07 9.83 15.71
N MET A 124 12.80 8.68 16.35
CA MET A 124 13.63 8.16 17.43
C MET A 124 15.06 7.84 16.95
N LYS A 125 15.20 7.17 15.81
CA LYS A 125 16.51 6.86 15.22
C LYS A 125 17.29 8.14 14.87
N ALA A 126 16.64 9.10 14.20
CA ALA A 126 17.24 10.37 13.86
C ALA A 126 17.69 11.16 15.12
N ALA A 127 16.88 11.15 16.18
CA ALA A 127 17.22 11.77 17.45
C ALA A 127 18.39 11.07 18.15
N LYS A 128 18.42 9.73 18.19
CA LYS A 128 19.56 8.95 18.74
C LYS A 128 20.87 9.31 18.03
N SER A 129 20.85 9.53 16.72
CA SER A 129 22.02 10.02 15.97
C SER A 129 22.47 11.40 16.45
N CYS A 130 21.55 12.34 16.72
CA CYS A 130 21.88 13.66 17.29
C CYS A 130 22.52 13.51 18.68
N PHE A 131 22.01 12.64 19.53
CA PHE A 131 22.58 12.37 20.85
C PHE A 131 23.99 11.77 20.77
N ALA A 132 24.22 10.81 19.86
CA ALA A 132 25.53 10.22 19.62
C ALA A 132 26.56 11.27 19.19
N GLN A 133 26.18 12.14 18.23
CA GLN A 133 27.02 13.25 17.79
C GLN A 133 27.34 14.19 18.94
N ALA A 134 26.35 14.57 19.75
CA ALA A 134 26.54 15.47 20.87
C ALA A 134 27.43 14.85 21.98
N LYS A 135 27.48 13.53 22.09
CA LYS A 135 28.40 12.80 23.01
C LYS A 135 29.79 12.60 22.43
N GLY A 136 30.02 12.95 21.14
CA GLY A 136 31.26 12.68 20.45
C GLY A 136 31.47 11.19 20.12
N GLU A 137 30.39 10.41 20.15
CA GLU A 137 30.38 9.02 19.70
C GLU A 137 30.42 9.00 18.16
N ALA A 138 31.08 7.97 17.58
CA ALA A 138 31.03 7.78 16.14
C ALA A 138 29.55 7.55 15.74
N THR A 139 29.01 8.39 14.86
CA THR A 139 27.69 8.13 14.29
C THR A 139 27.78 6.86 13.47
N VAL A 140 27.13 5.80 13.95
CA VAL A 140 26.85 4.65 13.10
C VAL A 140 25.80 5.16 12.13
N SER A 141 26.23 5.46 10.89
CA SER A 141 25.30 5.69 9.79
C SER A 141 24.43 4.43 9.71
N SER A 142 23.12 4.57 9.79
CA SER A 142 22.23 3.45 9.47
C SER A 142 22.71 2.89 8.14
N VAL A 143 23.18 1.64 8.14
CA VAL A 143 23.70 1.03 6.92
C VAL A 143 22.52 0.93 5.98
N GLN A 144 22.45 1.85 5.04
CA GLN A 144 21.68 1.58 3.84
C GLN A 144 22.35 0.36 3.22
N LEU A 145 21.58 -0.71 3.01
CA LEU A 145 22.05 -1.82 2.21
C LEU A 145 22.73 -1.24 0.97
N PRO A 146 24.00 -1.62 0.67
CA PRO A 146 24.73 -1.01 -0.43
C PRO A 146 23.87 -1.06 -1.70
N THR A 147 23.40 0.09 -2.14
CA THR A 147 22.46 0.17 -3.26
C THR A 147 23.15 0.05 -4.61
N GLY A 148 24.49 -0.03 -4.63
CA GLY A 148 25.26 0.03 -5.86
C GLY A 148 25.31 1.45 -6.44
N ASP A 149 25.57 1.56 -7.74
CA ASP A 149 25.39 2.83 -8.46
C ASP A 149 23.91 3.22 -8.33
N GLU A 150 23.64 4.41 -7.80
CA GLU A 150 22.28 4.92 -7.55
C GLU A 150 21.38 4.90 -8.80
N THR A 151 21.99 4.89 -9.98
CA THR A 151 21.26 4.80 -11.27
C THR A 151 20.93 3.36 -11.70
N ASP A 152 21.55 2.34 -11.10
CA ASP A 152 21.23 0.94 -11.38
C ASP A 152 20.25 0.40 -10.33
N TRP A 153 19.02 0.13 -10.75
CA TRP A 153 17.98 -0.40 -9.86
C TRP A 153 18.35 -1.71 -9.17
N LEU A 154 19.14 -2.56 -9.83
CA LEU A 154 19.57 -3.84 -9.27
C LEU A 154 20.72 -3.68 -8.28
N GLY A 155 21.72 -2.84 -8.59
CA GLY A 155 22.94 -2.70 -7.82
C GLY A 155 23.72 -4.02 -7.71
N LYS A 156 24.50 -4.14 -6.64
CA LYS A 156 25.30 -5.35 -6.36
C LYS A 156 24.77 -6.09 -5.15
N GLU A 157 24.83 -7.43 -5.21
CA GLU A 157 24.61 -8.26 -4.02
C GLU A 157 25.59 -7.87 -2.91
N PRO A 158 25.13 -7.68 -1.67
CA PRO A 158 26.01 -7.36 -0.54
C PRO A 158 27.04 -8.46 -0.29
N ASP A 159 28.30 -8.08 -0.17
CA ASP A 159 29.38 -8.96 0.28
C ASP A 159 29.49 -8.83 1.80
N ILE A 160 28.94 -9.82 2.53
CA ILE A 160 28.87 -9.83 3.99
C ILE A 160 29.92 -10.80 4.51
N ASP A 161 30.89 -10.27 5.29
CA ASP A 161 31.90 -11.07 5.94
C ASP A 161 31.23 -12.05 6.94
N GLU A 162 31.63 -13.30 6.91
CA GLU A 162 31.18 -14.33 7.86
C GLU A 162 31.38 -13.91 9.32
N ALA A 163 32.44 -13.17 9.60
CA ALA A 163 32.72 -12.63 10.92
C ALA A 163 31.75 -11.51 11.37
N ALA A 164 31.00 -10.92 10.45
CA ALA A 164 29.98 -9.91 10.77
C ALA A 164 28.62 -10.54 11.17
N ILE A 165 28.45 -11.84 10.95
CA ILE A 165 27.25 -12.57 11.33
C ILE A 165 27.39 -12.95 12.79
N THR A 166 26.59 -12.33 13.65
CA THR A 166 26.67 -12.47 15.10
C THR A 166 25.79 -13.55 15.67
N GLU A 167 24.74 -13.94 14.92
CA GLU A 167 23.76 -14.94 15.33
C GLU A 167 23.39 -15.83 14.15
N THR A 168 23.10 -17.12 14.45
CA THR A 168 22.55 -18.07 13.48
C THR A 168 21.33 -18.76 14.10
N ILE A 169 20.21 -18.71 13.39
CA ILE A 169 18.92 -19.28 13.79
C ILE A 169 18.56 -20.38 12.79
N ASP A 170 18.33 -21.60 13.32
CA ASP A 170 17.88 -22.73 12.52
C ASP A 170 16.35 -22.87 12.59
N THR A 171 15.71 -23.00 11.43
CA THR A 171 14.26 -23.20 11.33
C THR A 171 13.94 -24.04 10.09
N ASP A 172 12.68 -24.46 9.93
CA ASP A 172 12.29 -25.17 8.70
C ASP A 172 11.85 -24.18 7.62
N ILE A 173 11.10 -23.13 8.00
CA ILE A 173 10.57 -22.14 7.06
C ILE A 173 10.97 -20.73 7.53
N VAL A 174 11.45 -19.91 6.61
CA VAL A 174 11.66 -18.47 6.84
C VAL A 174 10.64 -17.69 6.01
N ILE A 175 9.87 -16.81 6.67
CA ILE A 175 8.93 -15.89 6.05
C ILE A 175 9.50 -14.47 6.15
N VAL A 176 9.70 -13.82 4.99
CA VAL A 176 10.29 -12.49 4.93
C VAL A 176 9.21 -11.46 4.62
N GLY A 177 8.95 -10.58 5.59
CA GLY A 177 7.91 -9.55 5.56
C GLY A 177 6.67 -9.93 6.35
N ALA A 178 6.19 -9.03 7.22
CA ALA A 178 4.98 -9.16 8.02
C ALA A 178 3.82 -8.29 7.48
N GLY A 179 3.74 -8.15 6.17
CA GLY A 179 2.57 -7.62 5.46
C GLY A 179 1.48 -8.68 5.29
N ASN A 180 0.47 -8.39 4.46
CA ASN A 180 -0.70 -9.26 4.28
C ASN A 180 -0.34 -10.70 3.89
N GLY A 181 0.60 -10.90 2.97
CA GLY A 181 1.03 -12.22 2.53
C GLY A 181 1.78 -12.99 3.61
N GLY A 182 2.75 -12.33 4.26
CA GLY A 182 3.58 -12.95 5.30
C GLY A 182 2.79 -13.28 6.55
N MET A 183 1.93 -12.39 7.03
CA MET A 183 1.09 -12.66 8.20
C MET A 183 0.09 -13.78 7.97
N PHE A 184 -0.50 -13.85 6.77
CA PHE A 184 -1.38 -14.96 6.44
C PHE A 184 -0.62 -16.30 6.34
N ALA A 185 0.57 -16.30 5.74
CA ALA A 185 1.45 -17.47 5.70
C ALA A 185 1.84 -17.92 7.12
N ALA A 186 2.23 -16.98 7.99
CA ALA A 186 2.57 -17.27 9.39
C ALA A 186 1.38 -17.87 10.17
N ALA A 187 0.18 -17.29 10.00
CA ALA A 187 -1.02 -17.84 10.62
C ALA A 187 -1.35 -19.26 10.13
N TYR A 188 -1.16 -19.51 8.82
CA TYR A 188 -1.37 -20.85 8.26
C TYR A 188 -0.32 -21.85 8.76
N ALA A 189 0.96 -21.43 8.84
CA ALA A 189 2.05 -22.25 9.38
C ALA A 189 1.82 -22.57 10.86
N ALA A 190 1.47 -21.58 11.67
CA ALA A 190 1.18 -21.75 13.11
C ALA A 190 0.01 -22.70 13.36
N ALA A 191 -1.09 -22.56 12.60
CA ALA A 191 -2.25 -23.44 12.69
C ALA A 191 -1.93 -24.92 12.39
N ASN A 192 -0.88 -25.18 11.61
CA ASN A 192 -0.41 -26.51 11.28
C ASN A 192 0.77 -26.98 12.16
N GLY A 193 1.16 -26.20 13.18
CA GLY A 193 2.23 -26.56 14.11
C GLY A 193 3.61 -26.64 13.47
N LEU A 194 3.89 -25.87 12.42
CA LEU A 194 5.16 -25.89 11.70
C LEU A 194 6.21 -25.07 12.45
N ASN A 195 7.48 -25.40 12.24
CA ASN A 195 8.60 -24.63 12.76
C ASN A 195 8.98 -23.53 11.73
N PHE A 196 8.78 -22.28 12.09
CA PHE A 196 9.06 -21.15 11.19
C PHE A 196 9.52 -19.91 11.95
N ARG A 197 10.14 -18.99 11.22
CA ARG A 197 10.47 -17.63 11.66
C ARG A 197 9.88 -16.61 10.68
N VAL A 198 9.44 -15.48 11.24
CA VAL A 198 9.02 -14.31 10.45
C VAL A 198 9.98 -13.18 10.78
N ILE A 199 10.51 -12.52 9.74
CA ILE A 199 11.28 -11.28 9.90
C ILE A 199 10.51 -10.11 9.28
N GLU A 200 10.59 -8.94 9.91
CA GLU A 200 9.98 -7.68 9.43
C GLU A 200 10.93 -6.51 9.67
N GLN A 201 11.16 -5.70 8.63
CA GLN A 201 12.07 -4.56 8.73
C GLN A 201 11.56 -3.42 9.62
N ASN A 202 10.24 -3.30 9.76
CA ASN A 202 9.58 -2.31 10.60
C ASN A 202 9.37 -2.84 12.02
N SER A 203 8.88 -1.97 12.91
CA SER A 203 8.56 -2.31 14.30
C SER A 203 7.16 -2.91 14.50
N ALA A 204 6.34 -3.00 13.44
CA ALA A 204 4.97 -3.50 13.51
C ALA A 204 4.57 -4.19 12.21
N VAL A 205 3.56 -5.04 12.29
CA VAL A 205 2.91 -5.65 11.12
C VAL A 205 2.25 -4.56 10.25
N GLN A 206 2.16 -4.84 8.95
CA GLN A 206 1.64 -3.90 7.97
C GLN A 206 0.33 -4.41 7.38
N ASP A 207 -0.76 -3.64 7.47
CA ASP A 207 -2.05 -3.94 6.84
C ASP A 207 -2.42 -2.85 5.83
N THR A 208 -2.00 -3.03 4.60
CA THR A 208 -2.14 -2.02 3.54
C THR A 208 -3.43 -2.15 2.75
N ARG A 209 -4.09 -3.32 2.81
CA ARG A 209 -5.28 -3.62 2.02
C ARG A 209 -6.24 -4.53 2.77
N HIS A 210 -7.52 -4.18 2.74
CA HIS A 210 -8.56 -4.92 3.45
C HIS A 210 -9.30 -5.90 2.51
N TRP A 211 -9.79 -5.43 1.37
CA TRP A 211 -10.55 -6.23 0.42
C TRP A 211 -9.68 -7.25 -0.33
N TYR A 212 -10.17 -8.48 -0.43
CA TYR A 212 -9.55 -9.56 -1.19
C TYR A 212 -10.57 -10.41 -1.94
N GLY A 213 -10.19 -10.88 -3.13
CA GLY A 213 -11.01 -11.70 -4.00
C GLY A 213 -10.84 -13.18 -3.73
N ALA A 214 -11.95 -13.89 -3.54
CA ALA A 214 -11.99 -15.34 -3.49
C ALA A 214 -13.19 -15.88 -4.27
N ILE A 215 -12.98 -16.93 -5.03
CA ILE A 215 -13.98 -17.47 -5.98
C ILE A 215 -14.72 -18.64 -5.37
N ASP A 216 -16.06 -18.58 -5.36
CA ASP A 216 -16.94 -19.63 -4.85
C ASP A 216 -16.69 -20.00 -3.39
N SER A 217 -16.37 -19.01 -2.55
CA SER A 217 -16.16 -19.17 -1.11
C SER A 217 -17.44 -19.63 -0.39
N ALA A 218 -17.30 -20.00 0.88
CA ALA A 218 -18.46 -20.29 1.72
C ALA A 218 -19.38 -19.07 1.85
N ALA A 219 -18.82 -17.86 2.04
CA ALA A 219 -19.58 -16.60 2.12
C ALA A 219 -20.36 -16.30 0.83
N ALA A 220 -19.74 -16.54 -0.35
CA ALA A 220 -20.43 -16.39 -1.64
C ALA A 220 -21.62 -17.34 -1.78
N LYS A 221 -21.46 -18.60 -1.38
CA LYS A 221 -22.52 -19.60 -1.41
C LYS A 221 -23.65 -19.25 -0.44
N GLU A 222 -23.33 -18.80 0.77
CA GLU A 222 -24.30 -18.34 1.77
C GLU A 222 -25.10 -17.13 1.29
N ALA A 223 -24.46 -16.23 0.54
CA ALA A 223 -25.09 -15.08 -0.12
C ALA A 223 -25.92 -15.47 -1.37
N GLY A 224 -25.95 -16.75 -1.76
CA GLY A 224 -26.70 -17.22 -2.92
C GLY A 224 -26.10 -16.85 -4.27
N VAL A 225 -24.80 -16.52 -4.32
CA VAL A 225 -24.11 -16.17 -5.56
C VAL A 225 -23.98 -17.44 -6.42
N PRO A 226 -24.36 -17.39 -7.72
CA PRO A 226 -24.17 -18.52 -8.61
C PRO A 226 -22.70 -18.92 -8.74
N ALA A 227 -22.44 -20.22 -8.94
CA ALA A 227 -21.08 -20.70 -9.17
C ALA A 227 -20.44 -20.01 -10.38
N THR A 228 -19.18 -19.66 -10.22
CA THR A 228 -18.40 -18.93 -11.21
C THR A 228 -18.05 -19.81 -12.41
N ASP A 229 -18.24 -19.30 -13.63
CA ASP A 229 -17.63 -19.88 -14.82
C ASP A 229 -16.12 -19.62 -14.80
N LYS A 230 -15.39 -20.58 -14.21
CA LYS A 230 -13.95 -20.49 -14.00
C LYS A 230 -13.15 -20.40 -15.31
N ALA A 231 -13.65 -21.01 -16.38
CA ALA A 231 -12.98 -20.96 -17.67
C ALA A 231 -13.13 -19.57 -18.31
N LYS A 232 -14.31 -18.97 -18.21
CA LYS A 232 -14.55 -17.58 -18.66
C LYS A 232 -13.72 -16.60 -17.83
N LEU A 233 -13.70 -16.74 -16.51
CA LEU A 233 -12.87 -15.88 -15.63
C LEU A 233 -11.38 -15.94 -15.99
N LEU A 234 -10.85 -17.17 -16.22
CA LEU A 234 -9.47 -17.35 -16.67
C LEU A 234 -9.20 -16.64 -17.99
N SER A 235 -10.12 -16.78 -18.96
CA SER A 235 -10.04 -16.10 -20.26
C SER A 235 -10.02 -14.58 -20.11
N GLU A 236 -10.87 -14.01 -19.24
CA GLU A 236 -10.94 -12.57 -19.01
C GLU A 236 -9.66 -12.02 -18.37
N ILE A 237 -9.11 -12.70 -17.35
CA ILE A 237 -7.84 -12.29 -16.74
C ILE A 237 -6.71 -12.36 -17.76
N SER A 238 -6.66 -13.43 -18.55
CA SER A 238 -5.66 -13.58 -19.63
C SER A 238 -5.77 -12.46 -20.67
N ARG A 239 -7.00 -12.03 -21.01
CA ARG A 239 -7.24 -10.93 -21.93
C ARG A 239 -6.69 -9.59 -21.39
N TYR A 240 -6.91 -9.29 -20.11
CA TYR A 240 -6.32 -8.13 -19.46
C TYR A 240 -4.79 -8.14 -19.49
N ALA A 241 -4.20 -9.30 -19.26
CA ALA A 241 -2.75 -9.50 -19.37
C ALA A 241 -2.26 -9.58 -20.84
N SER A 242 -3.10 -9.31 -21.83
CA SER A 242 -2.77 -9.45 -23.26
C SER A 242 -2.20 -10.84 -23.62
N GLY A 243 -2.63 -11.89 -22.91
CA GLY A 243 -2.13 -13.26 -23.06
C GLY A 243 -0.74 -13.53 -22.48
N LYS A 244 -0.12 -12.56 -21.79
CA LYS A 244 1.26 -12.65 -21.29
C LYS A 244 1.39 -13.23 -19.88
N CYS A 245 0.28 -13.51 -19.18
CA CYS A 245 0.29 -14.19 -17.89
C CYS A 245 0.52 -15.70 -18.04
N ASP A 246 1.05 -16.36 -17.02
CA ASP A 246 0.98 -17.83 -16.92
C ASP A 246 -0.42 -18.23 -16.42
N GLN A 247 -1.20 -18.78 -17.33
CA GLN A 247 -2.58 -19.18 -17.03
C GLN A 247 -2.67 -20.29 -15.99
N ARG A 248 -1.60 -21.07 -15.73
CA ARG A 248 -1.57 -22.07 -14.65
C ARG A 248 -1.55 -21.38 -13.28
N VAL A 249 -0.78 -20.29 -13.18
CA VAL A 249 -0.72 -19.45 -11.97
C VAL A 249 -2.10 -18.80 -11.71
N VAL A 250 -2.71 -18.21 -12.73
CA VAL A 250 -4.07 -17.63 -12.62
C VAL A 250 -5.09 -18.70 -12.21
N LYS A 251 -5.03 -19.89 -12.82
CA LYS A 251 -5.92 -21.01 -12.52
C LYS A 251 -5.79 -21.50 -11.08
N THR A 252 -4.59 -21.46 -10.49
CA THR A 252 -4.37 -21.80 -9.08
C THR A 252 -5.17 -20.88 -8.18
N TRP A 253 -5.10 -19.57 -8.36
CA TRP A 253 -5.92 -18.63 -7.59
C TRP A 253 -7.42 -18.90 -7.76
N ILE A 254 -7.89 -19.06 -9.00
CA ILE A 254 -9.32 -19.33 -9.29
C ILE A 254 -9.83 -20.57 -8.55
N ASN A 255 -8.99 -21.61 -8.41
CA ASN A 255 -9.40 -22.87 -7.82
C ASN A 255 -9.21 -22.95 -6.31
N GLU A 256 -8.22 -22.25 -5.75
CA GLU A 256 -7.79 -22.41 -4.35
C GLU A 256 -8.16 -21.22 -3.45
N SER A 257 -8.61 -20.11 -4.02
CA SER A 257 -8.94 -18.91 -3.24
C SER A 257 -10.12 -19.10 -2.26
N ALA A 258 -11.07 -20.00 -2.56
CA ALA A 258 -12.12 -20.35 -1.61
C ALA A 258 -11.56 -20.96 -0.31
N ALA A 259 -10.62 -21.90 -0.44
CA ALA A 259 -10.00 -22.56 0.71
C ALA A 259 -9.16 -21.58 1.54
N MET A 260 -8.53 -20.60 0.89
CA MET A 260 -7.81 -19.50 1.54
C MET A 260 -8.79 -18.65 2.37
N HIS A 261 -9.93 -18.24 1.78
CA HIS A 261 -10.94 -17.47 2.50
C HIS A 261 -11.53 -18.26 3.67
N ASP A 262 -11.87 -19.54 3.47
CA ASP A 262 -12.47 -20.38 4.51
C ASP A 262 -11.50 -20.55 5.71
N PHE A 263 -10.18 -20.59 5.47
CA PHE A 263 -9.19 -20.58 6.53
C PHE A 263 -9.14 -19.24 7.28
N MET A 264 -9.09 -18.09 6.56
CA MET A 264 -9.13 -16.76 7.15
C MET A 264 -10.40 -16.58 8.02
N ARG A 265 -11.54 -17.01 7.49
CA ARG A 265 -12.82 -17.01 8.20
C ARG A 265 -12.74 -17.78 9.51
N GLY A 266 -12.16 -18.98 9.50
CA GLY A 266 -11.99 -19.80 10.69
C GLY A 266 -11.19 -19.13 11.81
N ILE A 267 -10.25 -18.24 11.48
CA ILE A 267 -9.54 -17.44 12.48
C ILE A 267 -10.38 -16.24 12.91
N LEU A 268 -10.77 -15.40 11.98
CA LEU A 268 -11.32 -14.07 12.31
C LEU A 268 -12.75 -14.15 12.87
N GLU A 269 -13.61 -15.02 12.32
CA GLU A 269 -14.97 -15.21 12.84
C GLU A 269 -14.99 -16.09 14.09
N ASP A 270 -14.34 -17.25 14.07
CA ASP A 270 -14.47 -18.24 15.15
C ASP A 270 -13.70 -17.83 16.40
N GLN A 271 -12.55 -17.13 16.28
CA GLN A 271 -11.71 -16.78 17.43
C GLN A 271 -11.88 -15.33 17.85
N PHE A 272 -11.98 -14.38 16.89
CA PHE A 272 -12.10 -12.95 17.20
C PHE A 272 -13.57 -12.47 17.15
N GLY A 273 -14.49 -13.26 16.62
CA GLY A 273 -15.92 -12.92 16.54
C GLY A 273 -16.20 -11.81 15.52
N TRP A 274 -15.32 -11.64 14.54
CA TRP A 274 -15.50 -10.63 13.50
C TRP A 274 -16.54 -11.08 12.48
N THR A 275 -17.08 -10.11 11.72
CA THR A 275 -18.01 -10.38 10.63
C THR A 275 -17.35 -10.04 9.29
N CYS A 276 -17.47 -10.93 8.32
CA CYS A 276 -17.03 -10.66 6.96
C CYS A 276 -18.04 -9.76 6.24
N GLU A 277 -17.58 -8.63 5.74
CA GLU A 277 -18.29 -7.85 4.73
C GLU A 277 -18.05 -8.51 3.37
N PHE A 278 -19.14 -8.84 2.68
CA PHE A 278 -19.07 -9.53 1.39
C PHE A 278 -19.79 -8.73 0.30
N THR A 279 -19.19 -8.67 -0.89
CA THR A 279 -19.86 -8.16 -2.08
C THR A 279 -19.56 -9.06 -3.28
N SER A 280 -20.61 -9.42 -4.00
CA SER A 280 -20.47 -10.25 -5.20
C SER A 280 -20.06 -9.47 -6.46
N GLY A 281 -20.01 -8.15 -6.40
CA GLY A 281 -19.90 -7.33 -7.61
C GLY A 281 -21.13 -7.45 -8.55
N ALA A 282 -21.90 -8.53 -8.42
CA ALA A 282 -23.14 -8.73 -9.19
C ALA A 282 -24.24 -7.75 -8.79
N GLU A 283 -24.22 -7.27 -7.55
CA GLU A 283 -25.14 -6.22 -7.06
C GLU A 283 -24.80 -4.85 -7.62
N ALA A 284 -23.54 -4.63 -7.97
CA ALA A 284 -23.12 -3.52 -8.80
C ALA A 284 -23.48 -3.78 -10.26
N ALA A 285 -24.09 -4.95 -10.56
CA ALA A 285 -24.45 -5.33 -11.88
C ALA A 285 -25.46 -4.33 -12.46
N TRP A 286 -25.29 -4.11 -13.69
CA TRP A 286 -26.04 -3.34 -14.60
C TRP A 286 -27.54 -3.54 -14.43
N PRO A 287 -28.34 -2.50 -14.49
CA PRO A 287 -29.77 -2.65 -14.77
C PRO A 287 -29.94 -3.62 -15.94
N ALA A 288 -30.96 -4.46 -15.87
CA ALA A 288 -31.20 -5.48 -16.90
C ALA A 288 -31.27 -4.88 -18.31
N GLU A 289 -31.74 -3.64 -18.43
CA GLU A 289 -31.78 -2.88 -19.68
C GLU A 289 -30.41 -2.51 -20.26
N ASN A 290 -29.36 -2.57 -19.46
CA ASN A 290 -27.98 -2.25 -19.88
C ASN A 290 -27.09 -3.49 -19.93
N ALA A 291 -27.63 -4.68 -19.73
CA ALA A 291 -26.84 -5.93 -19.66
C ALA A 291 -26.08 -6.20 -20.97
N GLU A 292 -26.60 -5.77 -22.12
CA GLU A 292 -25.97 -5.91 -23.43
C GLU A 292 -24.71 -5.03 -23.61
N HIS A 293 -24.60 -3.92 -22.85
CA HIS A 293 -23.45 -3.04 -22.89
C HIS A 293 -22.29 -3.53 -22.00
N ASN A 294 -22.50 -4.63 -21.32
CA ASN A 294 -21.64 -5.16 -20.30
C ASN A 294 -20.75 -6.32 -20.78
N THR A 295 -20.69 -6.53 -22.10
CA THR A 295 -20.17 -7.78 -22.65
C THR A 295 -18.67 -7.89 -22.70
N ASP A 296 -17.91 -6.79 -22.63
CA ASP A 296 -16.51 -6.82 -23.02
C ASP A 296 -15.50 -6.79 -21.86
N TYR A 297 -15.89 -6.34 -20.66
CA TYR A 297 -14.93 -6.10 -19.56
C TYR A 297 -15.39 -6.61 -18.19
N LEU A 298 -16.47 -7.33 -18.09
CA LEU A 298 -17.11 -7.60 -16.81
C LEU A 298 -17.11 -9.07 -16.43
N TYR A 299 -16.24 -9.38 -15.50
CA TYR A 299 -16.40 -10.55 -14.67
C TYR A 299 -16.35 -10.10 -13.21
N PRO A 300 -17.51 -9.94 -12.55
CA PRO A 300 -17.54 -9.48 -11.16
C PRO A 300 -16.84 -10.50 -10.29
N VAL A 301 -15.82 -10.05 -9.56
CA VAL A 301 -15.11 -10.86 -8.58
C VAL A 301 -15.79 -10.73 -7.24
N GLN A 302 -15.86 -11.83 -6.52
CA GLN A 302 -16.41 -11.91 -5.18
C GLN A 302 -15.37 -11.36 -4.20
N GLU A 303 -15.66 -10.24 -3.56
CA GLU A 303 -14.78 -9.58 -2.60
C GLU A 303 -15.22 -9.82 -1.17
N HIS A 304 -14.25 -9.97 -0.30
CA HIS A 304 -14.39 -10.19 1.12
C HIS A 304 -13.55 -9.18 1.89
N ASN A 305 -14.03 -8.77 3.06
CA ASN A 305 -13.35 -7.81 3.88
C ASN A 305 -13.59 -8.06 5.38
N TYR A 306 -12.52 -7.94 6.15
CA TYR A 306 -12.54 -7.83 7.61
C TYR A 306 -11.82 -6.53 7.98
N ARG A 307 -12.58 -5.51 8.36
CA ARG A 307 -12.05 -4.18 8.68
C ARG A 307 -11.94 -3.95 10.18
N GLN A 308 -11.01 -3.10 10.55
CA GLN A 308 -10.87 -2.61 11.92
C GLN A 308 -12.17 -1.96 12.45
N SER A 309 -12.87 -1.18 11.62
CA SER A 309 -14.13 -0.52 11.99
C SER A 309 -15.24 -1.49 12.41
N GLU A 310 -15.10 -2.77 12.08
CA GLU A 310 -16.07 -3.82 12.37
C GLU A 310 -15.62 -4.73 13.52
N SER A 311 -14.44 -4.46 14.08
CA SER A 311 -13.90 -5.17 15.22
C SER A 311 -14.15 -4.39 16.50
N GLU A 312 -14.79 -5.02 17.49
CA GLU A 312 -14.97 -4.45 18.82
C GLU A 312 -13.65 -4.18 19.55
N SER A 313 -12.58 -4.88 19.17
CA SER A 313 -11.23 -4.73 19.74
C SER A 313 -10.48 -3.53 19.18
N GLY A 314 -10.88 -2.97 18.03
CA GLY A 314 -10.14 -1.94 17.30
C GLY A 314 -8.89 -2.45 16.57
N LEU A 315 -8.62 -3.76 16.56
CA LEU A 315 -7.47 -4.35 15.88
C LEU A 315 -7.62 -4.35 14.36
N GLN A 316 -6.51 -4.17 13.64
CA GLN A 316 -6.41 -4.45 12.21
C GLN A 316 -6.32 -5.97 11.98
N ARG A 317 -6.59 -6.41 10.74
CA ARG A 317 -6.55 -7.85 10.42
C ARG A 317 -5.20 -8.49 10.72
N ASN A 318 -4.09 -7.86 10.31
CA ASN A 318 -2.76 -8.45 10.54
C ASN A 318 -2.34 -8.38 12.02
N GLU A 319 -2.82 -7.41 12.80
CA GLU A 319 -2.65 -7.39 14.25
C GLU A 319 -3.41 -8.56 14.91
N ALA A 320 -4.62 -8.88 14.43
CA ALA A 320 -5.35 -10.05 14.89
C ALA A 320 -4.63 -11.35 14.52
N LEU A 321 -4.06 -11.46 13.32
CA LEU A 321 -3.25 -12.61 12.92
C LEU A 321 -1.95 -12.69 13.74
N GLN A 322 -1.33 -11.57 14.08
CA GLN A 322 -0.19 -11.52 15.00
C GLN A 322 -0.58 -12.07 16.38
N GLN A 323 -1.65 -11.56 16.96
CA GLN A 323 -2.15 -12.08 18.24
C GLN A 323 -2.43 -13.59 18.17
N TYR A 324 -3.01 -14.06 17.07
CA TYR A 324 -3.26 -15.48 16.85
C TYR A 324 -1.99 -16.33 16.87
N ILE A 325 -0.93 -15.93 16.18
CA ILE A 325 0.31 -16.70 16.16
C ILE A 325 1.03 -16.62 17.51
N GLU A 326 0.97 -15.47 18.20
CA GLU A 326 1.57 -15.30 19.55
C GLU A 326 0.88 -16.18 20.59
N GLU A 327 -0.45 -16.33 20.54
CA GLU A 327 -1.20 -17.25 21.40
C GLU A 327 -0.80 -18.72 21.16
N LEU A 328 -0.31 -19.05 19.97
CA LEU A 328 0.24 -20.37 19.63
C LEU A 328 1.73 -20.52 19.97
N GLY A 329 2.36 -19.47 20.50
CA GLY A 329 3.75 -19.48 20.98
C GLY A 329 4.77 -19.07 19.92
N TYR A 330 4.37 -18.44 18.84
CA TYR A 330 5.27 -17.92 17.79
C TYR A 330 5.49 -16.41 17.96
N SER A 331 6.57 -15.91 17.38
CA SER A 331 6.92 -14.48 17.41
C SER A 331 7.39 -13.99 16.04
N ILE A 332 7.44 -12.67 15.89
CA ILE A 332 7.98 -11.98 14.71
C ILE A 332 9.27 -11.30 15.15
N ASP A 333 10.34 -11.48 14.37
CA ASP A 333 11.60 -10.77 14.56
C ASP A 333 11.48 -9.42 13.82
N PHE A 334 10.98 -8.41 14.54
CA PHE A 334 10.84 -7.03 14.03
C PHE A 334 12.19 -6.35 13.90
N LYS A 335 12.21 -5.23 13.15
CA LYS A 335 13.41 -4.42 12.90
C LYS A 335 14.55 -5.25 12.28
N THR A 336 14.17 -6.23 11.47
CA THR A 336 15.07 -7.19 10.84
C THR A 336 14.81 -7.20 9.35
N SER A 337 15.75 -6.67 8.57
CA SER A 337 15.63 -6.49 7.12
C SER A 337 16.38 -7.58 6.37
N LEU A 338 15.81 -8.07 5.27
CA LEU A 338 16.50 -8.99 4.35
C LEU A 338 17.73 -8.31 3.72
N ALA A 339 18.92 -8.89 3.90
CA ALA A 339 20.13 -8.45 3.24
C ALA A 339 20.40 -9.26 1.96
N LYS A 340 20.37 -10.59 2.02
CA LYS A 340 20.54 -11.47 0.86
C LYS A 340 20.00 -12.87 1.11
N LEU A 341 19.78 -13.61 0.03
CA LEU A 341 19.50 -15.05 0.06
C LEU A 341 20.79 -15.85 0.12
N GLU A 342 20.77 -17.01 0.77
CA GLU A 342 21.85 -17.97 0.75
C GLU A 342 21.45 -19.21 -0.03
N LYS A 343 22.44 -19.81 -0.75
CA LYS A 343 22.22 -21.02 -1.54
C LYS A 343 23.38 -21.99 -1.39
N ASP A 344 23.06 -23.27 -1.47
CA ASP A 344 24.08 -24.32 -1.48
C ASP A 344 24.74 -24.49 -2.87
N ALA A 345 25.66 -25.45 -2.96
CA ALA A 345 26.39 -25.73 -4.18
C ALA A 345 25.51 -26.24 -5.35
N ASP A 346 24.33 -26.79 -5.04
CA ASP A 346 23.36 -27.28 -6.03
C ASP A 346 22.36 -26.19 -6.46
N GLY A 347 22.49 -24.97 -5.88
CA GLY A 347 21.65 -23.80 -6.19
C GLY A 347 20.32 -23.76 -5.44
N ARG A 348 20.09 -24.65 -4.46
CA ARG A 348 18.94 -24.58 -3.56
C ARG A 348 19.08 -23.39 -2.61
N ILE A 349 18.03 -22.62 -2.42
CA ILE A 349 17.98 -21.62 -1.36
C ILE A 349 17.83 -22.33 -0.02
N THR A 350 18.80 -22.07 0.87
CA THR A 350 18.94 -22.72 2.18
C THR A 350 18.71 -21.77 3.35
N GLY A 351 18.50 -20.48 3.08
CA GLY A 351 18.28 -19.49 4.11
C GLY A 351 18.48 -18.07 3.62
N ILE A 352 18.62 -17.17 4.59
CA ILE A 352 18.84 -15.74 4.36
C ILE A 352 19.92 -15.22 5.31
N ILE A 353 20.57 -14.13 4.91
CA ILE A 353 21.21 -13.21 5.84
C ILE A 353 20.31 -11.99 5.96
N ALA A 354 19.96 -11.64 7.19
CA ALA A 354 19.22 -10.45 7.54
C ALA A 354 20.10 -9.47 8.33
N GLN A 355 19.72 -8.20 8.35
CA GLN A 355 20.38 -7.15 9.10
C GLN A 355 19.40 -6.54 10.10
N SER A 356 19.83 -6.40 11.35
CA SER A 356 19.12 -5.60 12.33
C SER A 356 19.09 -4.14 11.87
N THR A 357 17.93 -3.52 11.89
CA THR A 357 17.80 -2.09 11.59
C THR A 357 18.00 -1.19 12.81
N GLU A 358 18.35 -1.75 13.98
CA GLU A 358 18.62 -1.00 15.21
C GLU A 358 20.12 -0.74 15.42
N ASP A 359 20.95 -1.75 15.18
CA ASP A 359 22.38 -1.75 15.54
C ASP A 359 23.27 -2.40 14.46
N ASP A 360 22.71 -2.62 13.26
CA ASP A 360 23.41 -3.03 12.04
C ASP A 360 24.10 -4.40 12.08
N HIS A 361 23.92 -5.22 13.10
CA HIS A 361 24.48 -6.57 13.10
C HIS A 361 23.74 -7.50 12.12
N PHE A 362 24.43 -8.53 11.65
CA PHE A 362 23.87 -9.52 10.75
C PHE A 362 23.44 -10.79 11.48
N ILE A 363 22.32 -11.36 11.05
CA ILE A 363 21.73 -12.59 11.56
C ILE A 363 21.53 -13.54 10.38
N ARG A 364 21.98 -14.79 10.52
CA ARG A 364 21.68 -15.85 9.55
C ARG A 364 20.45 -16.62 9.99
N TYR A 365 19.55 -16.85 9.08
CA TYR A 365 18.41 -17.76 9.24
C TYR A 365 18.56 -18.93 8.28
N ASN A 366 18.86 -20.11 8.79
CA ASN A 366 18.87 -21.35 8.01
C ASN A 366 17.42 -21.85 7.86
N ALA A 367 17.01 -22.25 6.64
CA ALA A 367 15.68 -22.70 6.30
C ALA A 367 15.73 -24.08 5.67
N ASN A 368 15.39 -25.15 6.41
CA ASN A 368 15.48 -26.53 5.93
C ASN A 368 14.51 -26.81 4.77
N ASP A 369 13.29 -26.29 4.85
CA ASP A 369 12.23 -26.52 3.86
C ASP A 369 12.17 -25.41 2.81
N GLY A 370 12.46 -24.15 3.20
CA GLY A 370 12.58 -23.06 2.25
C GLY A 370 12.28 -21.66 2.83
N VAL A 371 12.37 -20.68 1.93
CA VAL A 371 12.17 -19.26 2.19
C VAL A 371 10.96 -18.78 1.41
N LEU A 372 10.02 -18.10 2.07
CA LEU A 372 8.93 -17.37 1.45
C LEU A 372 9.24 -15.87 1.48
N LEU A 373 9.36 -15.26 0.31
CA LEU A 373 9.45 -13.82 0.18
C LEU A 373 8.05 -13.19 0.04
N ALA A 374 7.73 -12.25 0.90
CA ALA A 374 6.47 -11.50 0.95
C ALA A 374 6.73 -10.00 1.23
N CYS A 375 7.73 -9.42 0.55
CA CYS A 375 8.33 -8.12 0.86
C CYS A 375 7.69 -6.94 0.12
N GLY A 376 6.52 -7.12 -0.53
CA GLY A 376 5.89 -6.07 -1.35
C GLY A 376 6.58 -5.82 -2.70
N GLY A 377 6.09 -4.82 -3.43
CA GLY A 377 6.63 -4.41 -4.73
C GLY A 377 7.73 -3.35 -4.64
N PHE A 378 7.74 -2.43 -5.64
CA PHE A 378 8.76 -1.37 -5.71
C PHE A 378 8.21 0.04 -6.03
N PRO A 379 6.94 0.39 -5.74
CA PRO A 379 6.40 1.69 -6.14
C PRO A 379 7.08 2.87 -5.42
N GLY A 380 7.75 2.63 -4.30
CA GLY A 380 8.54 3.63 -3.56
C GLY A 380 9.99 3.77 -4.04
N ASN A 381 10.42 3.02 -5.07
CA ASN A 381 11.78 3.10 -5.61
C ASN A 381 11.78 3.75 -7.00
N PRO A 382 12.15 5.04 -7.14
CA PRO A 382 12.11 5.74 -8.41
C PRO A 382 13.04 5.14 -9.47
N TYR A 383 14.18 4.56 -9.08
CA TYR A 383 15.09 3.93 -10.03
C TYR A 383 14.48 2.66 -10.64
N MET A 384 13.83 1.83 -9.82
CA MET A 384 13.08 0.66 -10.32
C MET A 384 11.91 1.10 -11.19
N MET A 385 11.14 2.09 -10.76
CA MET A 385 9.98 2.59 -11.51
C MET A 385 10.39 3.12 -12.88
N GLU A 386 11.42 3.96 -12.97
CA GLU A 386 11.88 4.54 -14.25
C GLU A 386 12.45 3.49 -15.21
N GLN A 387 13.09 2.45 -14.70
CA GLN A 387 13.75 1.43 -15.53
C GLN A 387 12.82 0.25 -15.86
N LEU A 388 11.96 -0.15 -14.96
CA LEU A 388 11.10 -1.33 -15.12
C LEU A 388 9.69 -0.98 -15.60
N ASP A 389 9.18 0.22 -15.25
CA ASP A 389 7.88 0.72 -15.66
C ASP A 389 7.93 2.19 -16.14
N PRO A 390 8.65 2.50 -17.22
CA PRO A 390 8.79 3.88 -17.69
C PRO A 390 7.46 4.49 -18.16
N LEU A 391 6.54 3.68 -18.72
CA LEU A 391 5.23 4.17 -19.17
C LEU A 391 4.33 4.52 -17.99
N GLY A 392 4.16 3.60 -17.05
CA GLY A 392 3.36 3.83 -15.84
C GLY A 392 3.90 5.00 -15.02
N THR A 393 5.23 5.07 -14.85
CA THR A 393 5.90 6.21 -14.19
C THR A 393 5.55 7.52 -14.87
N SER A 394 5.56 7.58 -16.20
CA SER A 394 5.36 8.82 -16.96
C SER A 394 3.96 9.42 -16.80
N VAL A 395 2.94 8.61 -16.54
CA VAL A 395 1.53 9.05 -16.40
C VAL A 395 1.10 9.18 -14.93
N THR A 396 1.97 8.80 -13.99
CA THR A 396 1.68 8.82 -12.56
C THR A 396 1.87 10.22 -12.00
N THR A 397 0.90 10.68 -11.23
CA THR A 397 0.95 11.94 -10.49
C THR A 397 1.07 11.71 -8.98
N ALA A 398 0.68 10.55 -8.48
CA ALA A 398 0.72 10.24 -7.06
C ALA A 398 0.98 8.76 -6.80
N CYS A 399 1.62 8.44 -5.66
CA CYS A 399 1.72 7.08 -5.12
C CYS A 399 1.01 7.02 -3.78
N SER A 400 0.12 6.05 -3.56
CA SER A 400 -0.81 6.12 -2.45
C SER A 400 -0.65 5.07 -1.36
N TYR A 401 -0.55 3.78 -1.68
CA TYR A 401 -0.63 2.76 -0.63
C TYR A 401 0.72 2.20 -0.19
N SER A 402 1.66 2.02 -1.10
CA SER A 402 2.90 1.30 -0.82
C SER A 402 4.17 2.11 -1.16
N PRO A 403 4.30 3.40 -0.75
CA PRO A 403 5.51 4.17 -1.01
C PRO A 403 6.73 3.65 -0.22
N SER A 404 6.50 2.82 0.80
CA SER A 404 7.54 2.13 1.57
C SER A 404 8.12 0.89 0.87
N ASP A 405 7.42 0.37 -0.15
CA ASP A 405 7.87 -0.80 -0.91
C ASP A 405 8.95 -0.38 -1.91
N LYS A 406 10.19 -0.73 -1.61
CA LYS A 406 11.39 -0.27 -2.36
C LYS A 406 12.08 -1.40 -3.15
N GLY A 407 11.44 -2.58 -3.27
CA GLY A 407 11.89 -3.70 -4.10
C GLY A 407 13.07 -4.49 -3.54
N TYR A 408 13.39 -4.40 -2.26
CA TYR A 408 14.54 -5.10 -1.67
C TYR A 408 14.47 -6.61 -1.85
N GLY A 409 13.30 -7.23 -1.63
CA GLY A 409 13.12 -8.67 -1.83
C GLY A 409 13.25 -9.09 -3.30
N ILE A 410 12.81 -8.25 -4.25
CA ILE A 410 12.98 -8.50 -5.69
C ILE A 410 14.45 -8.49 -6.04
N ARG A 411 15.22 -7.51 -5.58
CA ARG A 411 16.66 -7.42 -5.82
C ARG A 411 17.38 -8.64 -5.26
N ALA A 412 17.09 -9.03 -4.02
CA ALA A 412 17.68 -10.22 -3.39
C ALA A 412 17.40 -11.50 -4.18
N ALA A 413 16.18 -11.67 -4.69
CA ALA A 413 15.81 -12.82 -5.51
C ALA A 413 16.56 -12.81 -6.87
N VAL A 414 16.67 -11.64 -7.52
CA VAL A 414 17.38 -11.52 -8.81
C VAL A 414 18.89 -11.77 -8.65
N TRP A 415 19.53 -11.28 -7.57
CA TRP A 415 20.92 -11.61 -7.25
C TRP A 415 21.12 -13.12 -7.05
N ALA A 416 20.15 -13.80 -6.44
CA ALA A 416 20.20 -15.26 -6.30
C ALA A 416 19.94 -16.03 -7.61
N GLY A 417 19.57 -15.35 -8.70
CA GLY A 417 19.36 -15.92 -10.03
C GLY A 417 17.90 -16.08 -10.45
N ALA A 418 16.96 -15.50 -9.70
CA ALA A 418 15.55 -15.52 -10.07
C ALA A 418 15.27 -14.64 -11.30
N ASN A 419 14.29 -15.07 -12.10
CA ASN A 419 13.81 -14.35 -13.27
C ASN A 419 12.76 -13.31 -12.84
N LEU A 420 12.95 -12.06 -13.27
CA LEU A 420 11.98 -10.99 -13.11
C LEU A 420 11.05 -10.96 -14.34
N ASP A 421 9.75 -10.78 -14.13
CA ASP A 421 8.82 -10.54 -15.24
C ASP A 421 9.27 -9.34 -16.08
N LYS A 422 9.19 -9.50 -17.40
CA LYS A 422 9.64 -8.46 -18.34
C LYS A 422 8.65 -7.35 -18.57
N GLU A 423 7.39 -7.61 -18.25
CA GLU A 423 6.28 -6.69 -18.49
C GLU A 423 5.91 -5.98 -17.20
N ALA A 424 5.91 -4.66 -17.24
CA ALA A 424 5.35 -3.88 -16.13
C ALA A 424 3.87 -4.20 -15.90
N ALA A 425 3.45 -4.16 -14.66
CA ALA A 425 2.05 -4.35 -14.28
C ALA A 425 1.68 -3.42 -13.10
N PRO A 426 1.78 -2.10 -13.25
CA PRO A 426 1.40 -1.19 -12.19
C PRO A 426 -0.13 -1.18 -12.02
N MET A 427 -0.58 -1.05 -10.78
CA MET A 427 -1.98 -0.79 -10.47
C MET A 427 -2.21 0.71 -10.46
N LEU A 428 -2.74 1.24 -11.56
CA LEU A 428 -2.97 2.66 -11.76
C LEU A 428 -4.45 3.01 -11.71
N PHE A 429 -4.79 4.10 -11.02
CA PHE A 429 -6.14 4.66 -11.00
C PHE A 429 -6.10 6.14 -11.37
N ASP A 430 -7.10 6.64 -12.03
CA ASP A 430 -7.29 8.05 -12.36
C ASP A 430 -7.77 8.86 -11.14
N ARG A 431 -6.94 8.94 -10.09
CA ARG A 431 -7.28 9.50 -8.77
C ARG A 431 -6.26 10.51 -8.24
N GLY A 432 -5.15 10.71 -8.95
CA GLY A 432 -4.08 11.59 -8.51
C GLY A 432 -4.34 13.03 -8.95
N ILE A 433 -4.77 13.93 -8.03
CA ILE A 433 -4.98 15.33 -8.36
C ILE A 433 -3.64 16.10 -8.34
N VAL A 434 -3.45 16.93 -9.35
CA VAL A 434 -2.36 17.89 -9.45
C VAL A 434 -2.87 19.31 -9.62
N ALA A 435 -2.03 20.31 -9.28
CA ALA A 435 -2.31 21.68 -9.57
C ALA A 435 -2.32 21.97 -11.10
N PRO A 436 -3.03 23.02 -11.57
CA PRO A 436 -2.96 23.45 -12.94
C PRO A 436 -1.53 23.71 -13.40
N GLY A 437 -1.18 23.21 -14.59
CA GLY A 437 0.16 23.40 -15.17
C GLY A 437 1.20 22.36 -14.74
N VAL A 438 0.91 21.51 -13.77
CA VAL A 438 1.83 20.45 -13.30
C VAL A 438 1.72 19.21 -14.21
N ASP A 439 2.86 18.68 -14.63
CA ASP A 439 2.97 17.47 -15.46
C ASP A 439 2.96 16.21 -14.60
N ALA A 440 2.56 15.07 -15.19
CA ALA A 440 2.77 13.76 -14.60
C ALA A 440 4.24 13.33 -14.71
N GLY A 441 4.61 12.34 -13.89
CA GLY A 441 5.97 11.84 -13.73
C GLY A 441 6.63 12.37 -12.47
N TYR A 442 7.88 11.98 -12.24
CA TYR A 442 8.63 12.42 -11.08
C TYR A 442 9.04 13.88 -11.16
N VAL A 443 9.08 14.52 -10.00
CA VAL A 443 9.71 15.83 -9.75
C VAL A 443 10.82 15.66 -8.71
N GLU A 444 11.77 16.58 -8.69
CA GLU A 444 12.83 16.62 -7.68
C GLU A 444 12.22 16.84 -6.28
N SER A 445 12.70 16.08 -5.30
CA SER A 445 12.22 16.15 -3.91
C SER A 445 13.34 15.71 -2.97
N GLU A 446 13.97 16.67 -2.30
CA GLU A 446 15.15 16.44 -1.45
C GLU A 446 14.90 15.45 -0.31
N ASN A 447 13.67 15.37 0.20
CA ASN A 447 13.29 14.53 1.34
C ASN A 447 12.69 13.17 0.94
N SER A 448 12.69 12.85 -0.36
CA SER A 448 12.15 11.58 -0.85
C SER A 448 13.26 10.61 -1.21
N PHE A 449 12.98 9.31 -1.07
CA PHE A 449 13.92 8.26 -1.50
C PHE A 449 14.34 8.49 -2.96
N GLY A 450 15.64 8.44 -3.22
CA GLY A 450 16.19 8.71 -4.55
C GLY A 450 16.04 10.15 -5.04
N GLY A 451 15.70 11.10 -4.16
CA GLY A 451 15.58 12.53 -4.51
C GLY A 451 14.39 12.86 -5.41
N LYS A 452 13.39 12.00 -5.51
CA LYS A 452 12.27 12.12 -6.45
C LYS A 452 10.93 11.80 -5.77
N ALA A 453 9.88 12.53 -6.15
CA ALA A 453 8.51 12.25 -5.72
C ALA A 453 7.52 12.50 -6.87
N PHE A 454 6.33 11.93 -6.78
CA PHE A 454 5.23 12.31 -7.67
C PHE A 454 4.59 13.62 -7.18
N PRO A 455 4.19 14.51 -8.09
CA PRO A 455 3.80 15.89 -7.77
C PRO A 455 2.37 16.04 -7.21
N GLY A 456 1.62 14.95 -7.03
CA GLY A 456 0.18 15.00 -6.73
C GLY A 456 -0.14 15.51 -5.34
N GLU A 457 -1.02 16.50 -5.27
CA GLU A 457 -1.54 17.11 -4.04
C GLU A 457 -2.52 16.20 -3.29
N ILE A 458 -3.28 15.39 -4.05
CA ILE A 458 -4.21 14.40 -3.51
C ILE A 458 -3.97 13.06 -4.17
N LYS A 459 -3.65 12.06 -3.34
CA LYS A 459 -3.28 10.73 -3.80
C LYS A 459 -4.49 9.85 -4.15
N GLN A 460 -5.65 10.08 -3.55
CA GLN A 460 -6.85 9.26 -3.68
C GLN A 460 -8.12 10.11 -3.79
N TYR A 461 -8.36 10.69 -4.95
CA TYR A 461 -9.62 11.34 -5.28
C TYR A 461 -10.54 10.34 -5.99
N ASN A 462 -11.31 9.57 -5.23
CA ASN A 462 -12.13 8.48 -5.79
C ASN A 462 -13.14 8.91 -6.86
N PRO A 463 -13.75 10.12 -6.84
CA PRO A 463 -14.61 10.57 -7.94
C PRO A 463 -13.88 10.73 -9.28
N GLY A 464 -12.54 10.75 -9.29
CA GLY A 464 -11.73 10.75 -10.51
C GLY A 464 -12.00 9.55 -11.41
N THR A 465 -12.27 8.37 -10.83
CA THR A 465 -12.58 7.14 -11.58
C THR A 465 -13.98 7.10 -12.22
N GLN A 466 -14.76 8.17 -12.04
CA GLN A 466 -16.08 8.25 -12.65
C GLN A 466 -16.00 8.73 -14.10
N PRO A 467 -16.90 8.27 -14.98
CA PRO A 467 -16.84 8.56 -16.42
C PRO A 467 -17.38 9.96 -16.76
N PHE A 468 -16.96 10.99 -16.02
CA PHE A 468 -17.22 12.39 -16.41
C PHE A 468 -16.36 12.78 -17.60
N LEU A 469 -16.72 13.90 -18.25
CA LEU A 469 -15.92 14.44 -19.34
C LEU A 469 -14.47 14.67 -18.90
N LYS A 470 -13.52 14.19 -19.69
CA LYS A 470 -12.08 14.38 -19.50
C LYS A 470 -11.48 15.07 -20.72
N VAL A 471 -10.75 16.16 -20.50
CA VAL A 471 -10.12 16.95 -21.56
C VAL A 471 -8.63 17.15 -21.29
N ASN A 472 -7.84 17.22 -22.36
CA ASN A 472 -6.42 17.51 -22.28
C ASN A 472 -6.16 19.03 -22.11
N ARG A 473 -4.89 19.45 -22.07
CA ARG A 473 -4.51 20.87 -21.93
C ARG A 473 -4.84 21.76 -23.12
N ASN A 474 -5.15 21.16 -24.28
CA ASN A 474 -5.64 21.90 -25.43
C ASN A 474 -7.16 22.12 -25.38
N GLY A 475 -7.84 21.65 -24.34
CA GLY A 475 -9.29 21.68 -24.22
C GLY A 475 -10.02 20.58 -24.99
N GLU A 476 -9.29 19.60 -25.53
CA GLU A 476 -9.82 18.54 -26.39
C GLU A 476 -10.18 17.29 -25.57
N ARG A 477 -11.30 16.68 -25.87
CA ARG A 477 -11.62 15.31 -25.48
C ARG A 477 -10.69 14.34 -26.22
N PHE A 478 -10.18 13.29 -25.57
CA PHE A 478 -9.13 12.45 -26.14
C PHE A 478 -9.39 10.94 -26.03
N ALA A 479 -10.41 10.50 -25.29
CA ALA A 479 -10.71 9.09 -25.08
C ALA A 479 -12.17 8.87 -24.68
N ASN A 480 -12.61 7.60 -24.69
CA ASN A 480 -13.86 7.18 -24.08
C ASN A 480 -13.69 7.07 -22.56
N GLU A 481 -14.29 7.96 -21.80
CA GLU A 481 -14.17 8.00 -20.33
C GLU A 481 -14.88 6.83 -19.64
N SER A 482 -15.63 6.03 -20.37
CA SER A 482 -16.26 4.81 -19.88
C SER A 482 -15.32 3.60 -19.90
N SER A 483 -14.15 3.72 -20.51
CA SER A 483 -13.11 2.70 -20.50
C SER A 483 -12.62 2.43 -19.06
N PRO A 484 -12.02 1.28 -18.77
CA PRO A 484 -11.36 1.04 -17.50
C PRO A 484 -10.40 2.17 -17.15
N TYR A 485 -10.34 2.54 -15.87
CA TYR A 485 -9.61 3.73 -15.42
C TYR A 485 -8.09 3.66 -15.64
N ASN A 486 -7.51 2.48 -15.72
CA ASN A 486 -6.12 2.32 -16.15
C ASN A 486 -5.93 2.63 -17.65
N ASP A 487 -6.93 2.37 -18.51
CA ASP A 487 -6.86 2.70 -19.93
C ASP A 487 -6.90 4.22 -20.15
N ILE A 488 -7.68 4.95 -19.35
CA ILE A 488 -7.73 6.42 -19.40
C ILE A 488 -6.35 7.02 -19.05
N VAL A 489 -5.69 6.53 -18.00
CA VAL A 489 -4.37 7.07 -17.63
C VAL A 489 -3.29 6.73 -18.66
N TYR A 490 -3.37 5.58 -19.32
CA TYR A 490 -2.48 5.26 -20.42
C TYR A 490 -2.78 6.09 -21.69
N ALA A 491 -4.06 6.39 -21.98
CA ALA A 491 -4.42 7.30 -23.05
C ALA A 491 -3.85 8.71 -22.84
N ALA A 492 -3.71 9.13 -21.57
CA ALA A 492 -3.08 10.39 -21.19
C ALA A 492 -1.59 10.45 -21.51
N ALA A 493 -0.90 9.32 -21.69
CA ALA A 493 0.52 9.31 -22.10
C ALA A 493 0.78 10.06 -23.42
N HIS A 494 -0.23 10.16 -24.25
CA HIS A 494 -0.18 10.86 -25.55
C HIS A 494 -0.66 12.31 -25.47
N GLN A 495 -1.01 12.82 -24.29
CA GLN A 495 -1.54 14.16 -24.09
C GLN A 495 -0.49 15.11 -23.51
N PRO A 496 -0.63 16.44 -23.74
CA PRO A 496 0.29 17.44 -23.18
C PRO A 496 0.36 17.35 -21.62
N GLY A 497 1.56 17.19 -21.09
CA GLY A 497 1.80 17.02 -19.66
C GLY A 497 1.34 15.68 -19.08
N ARG A 498 0.76 14.79 -19.91
CA ARG A 498 0.25 13.46 -19.51
C ARG A 498 -0.77 13.52 -18.36
N VAL A 499 -1.52 14.60 -18.32
CA VAL A 499 -2.61 14.89 -17.39
C VAL A 499 -3.85 15.32 -18.14
N TYR A 500 -5.00 15.29 -17.49
CA TYR A 500 -6.28 15.71 -18.04
C TYR A 500 -7.16 16.35 -16.99
N ALA A 501 -8.04 17.27 -17.38
CA ALA A 501 -9.04 17.85 -16.50
C ALA A 501 -10.33 17.04 -16.56
N GLN A 502 -10.87 16.65 -15.41
CA GLN A 502 -12.22 16.11 -15.27
C GLN A 502 -13.20 17.23 -15.02
N ILE A 503 -14.32 17.23 -15.75
CA ILE A 503 -15.35 18.26 -15.70
C ILE A 503 -16.72 17.65 -15.39
N CYS A 504 -17.43 18.24 -14.44
CA CYS A 504 -18.80 17.87 -14.10
C CYS A 504 -19.60 19.10 -13.65
N ASP A 505 -20.90 18.93 -13.45
CA ASP A 505 -21.80 19.99 -12.99
C ASP A 505 -22.46 19.65 -11.64
N ALA A 506 -23.39 20.46 -11.19
CA ALA A 506 -24.11 20.30 -9.93
C ALA A 506 -24.85 18.96 -9.79
N ASN A 507 -25.01 18.18 -10.85
CA ASN A 507 -25.67 16.88 -10.83
C ASN A 507 -24.68 15.71 -10.49
N ILE A 508 -23.42 16.01 -10.18
CA ILE A 508 -22.37 14.99 -9.90
C ILE A 508 -22.87 13.84 -9.01
N LEU A 509 -23.63 14.12 -7.93
CA LEU A 509 -24.09 13.10 -7.00
C LEU A 509 -25.14 12.16 -7.63
N GLU A 510 -26.01 12.69 -8.49
CA GLU A 510 -27.00 11.89 -9.19
C GLU A 510 -26.38 11.11 -10.36
N ASP A 511 -25.45 11.73 -11.07
CA ASP A 511 -24.75 11.08 -12.18
C ASP A 511 -23.90 9.90 -11.71
N VAL A 512 -23.18 10.00 -10.60
CA VAL A 512 -22.43 8.90 -10.01
C VAL A 512 -23.32 7.68 -9.72
N LYS A 513 -24.53 7.89 -9.21
CA LYS A 513 -25.49 6.80 -8.99
C LYS A 513 -25.92 6.13 -10.29
N ARG A 514 -26.15 6.94 -11.32
CA ARG A 514 -26.66 6.53 -12.62
C ARG A 514 -25.60 5.82 -13.49
N PHE A 515 -24.32 6.09 -13.28
CA PHE A 515 -23.24 5.54 -14.14
C PHE A 515 -23.05 4.04 -13.97
N HIS A 516 -23.55 3.43 -12.92
CA HIS A 516 -23.39 2.00 -12.65
C HIS A 516 -21.94 1.53 -12.80
N THR A 517 -21.00 2.30 -12.25
CA THR A 517 -19.59 1.92 -12.24
C THR A 517 -19.38 0.66 -11.37
N ILE A 518 -18.40 -0.13 -11.73
CA ILE A 518 -18.09 -1.43 -11.14
C ILE A 518 -16.63 -1.49 -10.70
N GLY A 519 -16.26 -2.60 -10.10
CA GLY A 519 -14.91 -2.79 -9.59
C GLY A 519 -14.56 -1.73 -8.54
N CYS A 520 -13.32 -1.28 -8.51
CA CYS A 520 -12.88 -0.25 -7.55
C CYS A 520 -13.56 1.13 -7.77
N SER A 521 -14.13 1.40 -8.94
CA SER A 521 -14.91 2.63 -9.19
C SER A 521 -16.27 2.62 -8.51
N ALA A 522 -16.83 1.44 -8.21
CA ALA A 522 -18.10 1.30 -7.48
C ALA A 522 -18.03 1.85 -6.05
N GLN A 523 -16.83 1.91 -5.44
CA GLN A 523 -16.63 2.46 -4.11
C GLN A 523 -17.18 3.88 -3.99
N THR A 524 -16.99 4.72 -5.01
CA THR A 524 -17.51 6.09 -5.02
C THR A 524 -19.04 6.12 -4.92
N ARG A 525 -19.72 5.28 -5.68
CA ARG A 525 -21.19 5.15 -5.65
C ARG A 525 -21.67 4.58 -4.32
N ASN A 526 -21.03 3.51 -3.84
CA ASN A 526 -21.45 2.78 -2.64
C ASN A 526 -21.22 3.59 -1.37
N ALA A 527 -20.20 4.43 -1.33
CA ALA A 527 -19.89 5.29 -0.18
C ALA A 527 -20.86 6.49 -0.03
N GLY A 528 -21.63 6.81 -1.09
CA GLY A 528 -22.72 7.78 -1.03
C GLY A 528 -22.30 9.24 -1.16
N ALA A 529 -23.31 10.11 -1.12
CA ALA A 529 -23.17 11.54 -1.41
C ALA A 529 -22.27 12.28 -0.41
N GLU A 530 -22.36 11.97 0.87
CA GLU A 530 -21.54 12.60 1.92
C GLU A 530 -20.04 12.34 1.72
N TYR A 531 -19.70 11.12 1.36
CA TYR A 531 -18.32 10.77 1.05
C TYR A 531 -17.78 11.54 -0.16
N ILE A 532 -18.57 11.62 -1.25
CA ILE A 532 -18.17 12.36 -2.45
C ILE A 532 -17.97 13.84 -2.10
N GLN A 533 -18.91 14.43 -1.37
CA GLN A 533 -18.82 15.83 -0.95
C GLN A 533 -17.56 16.08 -0.11
N LYS A 534 -17.29 15.20 0.87
CA LYS A 534 -16.07 15.32 1.71
C LYS A 534 -14.78 15.27 0.89
N GLN A 535 -14.74 14.44 -0.17
CA GLN A 535 -13.57 14.38 -1.05
C GLN A 535 -13.42 15.65 -1.89
N MET A 536 -14.52 16.21 -2.37
CA MET A 536 -14.53 17.48 -3.10
C MET A 536 -14.09 18.65 -2.19
N ASP A 537 -14.64 18.73 -0.99
CA ASP A 537 -14.32 19.78 0.00
C ASP A 537 -12.83 19.75 0.38
N ASN A 538 -12.27 18.55 0.64
CA ASN A 538 -10.85 18.39 0.90
C ASN A 538 -9.97 18.83 -0.28
N ALA A 539 -10.39 18.56 -1.50
CA ALA A 539 -9.65 18.95 -2.70
C ALA A 539 -9.77 20.46 -2.99
N GLU A 540 -10.92 21.07 -2.68
CA GLU A 540 -11.13 22.52 -2.77
C GLU A 540 -10.29 23.27 -1.71
N GLU A 541 -10.25 22.77 -0.47
CA GLU A 541 -9.44 23.33 0.62
C GLU A 541 -7.94 23.34 0.25
N LYS A 542 -7.46 22.33 -0.44
CA LYS A 542 -6.09 22.25 -0.96
C LYS A 542 -5.85 23.07 -2.23
N GLY A 543 -6.85 23.77 -2.76
CA GLY A 543 -6.73 24.64 -3.93
C GLY A 543 -6.52 23.92 -5.26
N CYS A 544 -6.84 22.62 -5.35
CA CYS A 544 -6.65 21.82 -6.56
C CYS A 544 -7.96 21.25 -7.15
N PHE A 545 -9.11 21.62 -6.57
CA PHE A 545 -10.43 21.39 -7.12
C PHE A 545 -11.18 22.72 -7.23
N PHE A 546 -11.77 22.97 -8.39
CA PHE A 546 -12.32 24.28 -8.72
C PHE A 546 -13.82 24.23 -8.88
N LYS A 547 -14.50 25.23 -8.33
CA LYS A 547 -15.93 25.47 -8.44
C LYS A 547 -16.18 26.82 -9.10
N ALA A 548 -17.12 26.91 -10.05
CA ALA A 548 -17.45 28.12 -10.77
C ALA A 548 -18.95 28.21 -11.10
N ASP A 549 -19.45 29.42 -11.28
CA ASP A 549 -20.84 29.69 -11.65
C ASP A 549 -21.08 29.63 -13.15
N THR A 550 -20.01 29.77 -13.96
CA THR A 550 -20.06 29.61 -15.41
C THR A 550 -18.94 28.68 -15.90
N ILE A 551 -19.10 28.11 -17.08
CA ILE A 551 -18.08 27.22 -17.66
C ILE A 551 -16.85 28.00 -18.11
N GLU A 552 -17.00 29.27 -18.49
CA GLU A 552 -15.90 30.18 -18.85
C GLU A 552 -15.05 30.51 -17.62
N GLU A 553 -15.67 30.74 -16.47
CA GLU A 553 -14.97 30.94 -15.20
C GLU A 553 -14.23 29.67 -14.77
N LEU A 554 -14.84 28.48 -14.97
CA LEU A 554 -14.18 27.21 -14.69
C LEU A 554 -12.95 27.03 -15.58
N ALA A 555 -13.06 27.36 -16.87
CA ALA A 555 -11.93 27.32 -17.81
C ALA A 555 -10.75 28.18 -17.32
N ASP A 556 -11.04 29.42 -16.85
CA ASP A 556 -10.02 30.30 -16.31
C ASP A 556 -9.35 29.73 -15.04
N LYS A 557 -10.14 29.17 -14.13
CA LYS A 557 -9.63 28.53 -12.89
C LYS A 557 -8.79 27.29 -13.17
N LEU A 558 -9.11 26.53 -14.21
CA LEU A 558 -8.33 25.38 -14.67
C LEU A 558 -7.07 25.80 -15.46
N GLY A 559 -6.92 27.10 -15.77
CA GLY A 559 -5.76 27.64 -16.47
C GLY A 559 -5.84 27.57 -18.00
N PHE A 560 -7.00 27.33 -18.58
CA PHE A 560 -7.19 27.39 -20.03
C PHE A 560 -7.13 28.86 -20.52
N THR A 561 -6.38 29.11 -21.58
CA THR A 561 -6.22 30.43 -22.18
C THR A 561 -6.20 30.36 -23.71
N GLY A 562 -6.55 31.48 -24.38
CA GLY A 562 -6.50 31.57 -25.85
C GLY A 562 -7.25 30.46 -26.54
N GLU A 563 -6.65 29.87 -27.57
CA GLU A 563 -7.25 28.80 -28.36
C GLU A 563 -7.67 27.57 -27.57
N ALA A 564 -6.88 27.19 -26.53
CA ALA A 564 -7.22 26.08 -25.67
C ALA A 564 -8.52 26.33 -24.86
N LYS A 565 -8.76 27.58 -24.44
CA LYS A 565 -10.02 27.96 -23.80
C LYS A 565 -11.20 27.89 -24.78
N ASP A 566 -11.03 28.42 -25.99
CA ASP A 566 -12.08 28.37 -27.02
C ASP A 566 -12.41 26.90 -27.37
N THR A 567 -11.41 26.06 -27.52
CA THR A 567 -11.55 24.62 -27.77
C THR A 567 -12.25 23.93 -26.58
N PHE A 568 -11.89 24.23 -25.35
CA PHE A 568 -12.55 23.68 -24.17
C PHE A 568 -14.06 24.00 -24.17
N LEU A 569 -14.43 25.24 -24.40
CA LEU A 569 -15.83 25.65 -24.45
C LEU A 569 -16.59 24.92 -25.58
N ALA A 570 -16.01 24.84 -26.77
CA ALA A 570 -16.58 24.08 -27.87
C ALA A 570 -16.70 22.58 -27.56
N THR A 571 -15.73 22.01 -26.85
CA THR A 571 -15.76 20.60 -26.40
C THR A 571 -16.92 20.35 -25.43
N VAL A 572 -17.16 21.26 -24.48
CA VAL A 572 -18.29 21.15 -23.54
C VAL A 572 -19.62 21.25 -24.30
N ASP A 573 -19.74 22.17 -25.24
CA ASP A 573 -20.94 22.31 -26.08
C ASP A 573 -21.18 21.03 -26.88
N ARG A 574 -20.15 20.51 -27.54
CA ARG A 574 -20.21 19.26 -28.29
C ARG A 574 -20.61 18.07 -27.42
N TYR A 575 -20.04 17.97 -26.22
CA TYR A 575 -20.36 16.90 -25.29
C TYR A 575 -21.82 16.96 -24.82
N ASN A 576 -22.37 18.17 -24.65
CA ASN A 576 -23.78 18.38 -24.37
C ASN A 576 -24.68 17.98 -25.52
N GLU A 577 -24.27 18.19 -26.77
CA GLU A 577 -24.99 17.70 -27.95
C GLU A 577 -25.06 16.18 -28.01
N LEU A 578 -23.93 15.50 -27.74
CA LEU A 578 -23.86 14.03 -27.66
C LEU A 578 -24.77 13.48 -26.55
N TYR A 579 -24.84 14.19 -25.42
CA TYR A 579 -25.77 13.87 -24.34
C TYR A 579 -27.22 13.98 -24.78
N ASP A 580 -27.60 15.05 -25.47
CA ASP A 580 -28.97 15.23 -25.99
C ASP A 580 -29.37 14.18 -27.03
N GLN A 581 -28.43 13.78 -27.87
CA GLN A 581 -28.60 12.72 -28.86
C GLN A 581 -28.64 11.32 -28.20
N GLN A 582 -28.22 11.18 -26.95
CA GLN A 582 -28.02 9.90 -26.28
C GLN A 582 -27.14 8.94 -27.12
N ASN A 583 -26.17 9.51 -27.83
CA ASN A 583 -25.28 8.79 -28.74
C ASN A 583 -23.94 9.52 -28.81
N ASP A 584 -22.88 8.88 -28.37
CA ASP A 584 -21.51 9.39 -28.50
C ASP A 584 -20.88 8.87 -29.81
N GLU A 585 -21.09 9.58 -30.88
CA GLU A 585 -20.50 9.24 -32.18
C GLU A 585 -19.01 9.58 -32.30
N ASP A 586 -18.45 10.33 -31.29
CA ASP A 586 -17.05 10.76 -31.30
C ASP A 586 -16.13 9.68 -30.73
N TYR A 587 -16.49 9.05 -29.59
CA TYR A 587 -15.69 8.06 -28.90
C TYR A 587 -16.44 6.80 -28.47
N GLY A 588 -17.73 6.69 -28.75
CA GLY A 588 -18.52 5.48 -28.47
C GLY A 588 -18.82 5.26 -26.99
N LYS A 589 -18.86 6.32 -26.17
CA LYS A 589 -19.24 6.22 -24.78
C LYS A 589 -20.71 5.83 -24.65
N PRO A 590 -21.06 4.81 -23.84
CA PRO A 590 -22.45 4.39 -23.67
C PRO A 590 -23.36 5.53 -23.21
N ALA A 591 -24.54 5.64 -23.78
CA ALA A 591 -25.48 6.73 -23.52
C ALA A 591 -25.78 6.92 -22.01
N TYR A 592 -25.99 5.84 -21.26
CA TYR A 592 -26.26 5.90 -19.83
C TYR A 592 -25.08 6.45 -18.97
N ARG A 593 -23.87 6.56 -19.54
CA ARG A 593 -22.67 7.18 -18.94
C ARG A 593 -22.37 8.59 -19.46
N LEU A 594 -23.12 9.10 -20.42
CA LEU A 594 -23.07 10.51 -20.77
C LEU A 594 -23.69 11.35 -19.64
N SER A 595 -23.12 12.51 -19.35
CA SER A 595 -23.62 13.48 -18.37
C SER A 595 -23.72 14.86 -18.99
N ALA A 596 -24.77 15.61 -18.70
CA ALA A 596 -24.85 17.00 -19.12
C ALA A 596 -23.90 17.88 -18.29
N ILE A 597 -23.38 18.96 -18.89
CA ILE A 597 -22.59 19.99 -18.19
C ILE A 597 -23.29 21.33 -18.43
N ARG A 598 -24.35 21.59 -17.62
CA ARG A 598 -25.28 22.73 -17.86
C ARG A 598 -25.75 23.44 -16.61
N LYS A 599 -25.61 22.80 -15.45
CA LYS A 599 -26.19 23.30 -14.19
C LYS A 599 -25.10 23.73 -13.25
N ALA A 600 -25.02 25.03 -13.00
CA ALA A 600 -24.12 25.56 -11.99
C ALA A 600 -24.43 25.03 -10.58
N PRO A 601 -23.43 24.89 -9.69
CA PRO A 601 -22.01 25.16 -9.99
C PRO A 601 -21.37 24.09 -10.86
N PHE A 602 -20.40 24.51 -11.66
CA PHE A 602 -19.53 23.66 -12.45
C PHE A 602 -18.27 23.33 -11.65
N TYR A 603 -17.73 22.12 -11.83
CA TYR A 603 -16.59 21.62 -11.10
C TYR A 603 -15.52 21.05 -12.04
N GLY A 604 -14.25 21.23 -11.66
CA GLY A 604 -13.14 20.66 -12.40
C GLY A 604 -11.87 20.51 -11.59
N CYS A 605 -11.03 19.52 -11.96
CA CYS A 605 -9.71 19.31 -11.39
C CYS A 605 -8.80 18.61 -12.40
N TRP A 606 -7.48 18.81 -12.27
CA TRP A 606 -6.51 18.11 -13.08
C TRP A 606 -6.14 16.77 -12.43
N LEU A 607 -6.11 15.71 -13.21
CA LEU A 607 -5.88 14.33 -12.79
C LEU A 607 -4.75 13.69 -13.61
N GLY A 608 -4.07 12.77 -12.96
CA GLY A 608 -3.23 11.75 -13.54
C GLY A 608 -3.37 10.44 -12.79
N ALA A 609 -2.50 9.48 -13.07
CA ALA A 609 -2.55 8.21 -12.37
C ALA A 609 -2.15 8.33 -10.90
N SER A 610 -2.90 7.65 -10.03
CA SER A 610 -2.46 7.28 -8.69
C SER A 610 -1.97 5.85 -8.72
N LEU A 611 -0.69 5.64 -8.49
CA LEU A 611 -0.06 4.33 -8.37
C LEU A 611 -0.38 3.74 -7.01
N LEU A 612 -0.96 2.55 -6.97
CA LEU A 612 -1.24 1.83 -5.73
C LEU A 612 -0.12 0.88 -5.37
N CYS A 613 0.24 0.01 -6.30
CA CYS A 613 1.32 -0.95 -6.15
C CYS A 613 1.85 -1.36 -7.54
N THR A 614 2.99 -2.04 -7.55
CA THR A 614 3.53 -2.72 -8.73
C THR A 614 3.24 -4.21 -8.61
N GLU A 615 2.77 -4.83 -9.69
CA GLU A 615 2.47 -6.26 -9.76
C GLU A 615 3.46 -7.01 -10.68
N GLN A 616 4.50 -6.32 -11.14
CA GLN A 616 5.66 -6.89 -11.78
C GLN A 616 6.60 -7.42 -10.72
N GLY A 617 6.92 -8.70 -10.77
CA GLY A 617 7.75 -9.33 -9.75
C GLY A 617 8.50 -10.55 -10.26
N ILE A 618 9.00 -11.34 -9.34
CA ILE A 618 9.70 -12.58 -9.64
C ILE A 618 8.75 -13.57 -10.28
N ALA A 619 9.13 -14.12 -11.43
CA ALA A 619 8.35 -15.14 -12.12
C ALA A 619 8.16 -16.37 -11.23
N ILE A 620 6.91 -16.85 -11.14
CA ILE A 620 6.54 -18.00 -10.33
C ILE A 620 5.81 -19.05 -11.16
N ASN A 621 5.79 -20.29 -10.67
CA ASN A 621 4.93 -21.34 -11.18
C ASN A 621 3.62 -21.47 -10.38
N GLU A 622 2.77 -22.43 -10.75
CA GLU A 622 1.48 -22.73 -10.10
C GLU A 622 1.60 -23.18 -8.62
N LYS A 623 2.82 -23.45 -8.14
CA LYS A 623 3.12 -23.81 -6.75
C LYS A 623 3.64 -22.61 -5.92
N GLY A 624 3.80 -21.44 -6.53
CA GLY A 624 4.39 -20.27 -5.90
C GLY A 624 5.92 -20.30 -5.79
N GLN A 625 6.57 -21.29 -6.46
CA GLN A 625 8.04 -21.35 -6.50
C GLN A 625 8.58 -20.31 -7.48
N ALA A 626 9.64 -19.61 -7.09
CA ALA A 626 10.39 -18.75 -7.99
C ALA A 626 10.97 -19.54 -9.17
N LEU A 627 11.05 -18.90 -10.33
CA LEU A 627 11.66 -19.45 -11.52
C LEU A 627 13.00 -18.76 -11.79
N ASP A 628 13.98 -19.51 -12.28
CA ASP A 628 15.26 -18.99 -12.78
C ASP A 628 15.12 -18.43 -14.21
N ASN A 629 16.21 -17.92 -14.77
CA ASN A 629 16.24 -17.37 -16.13
C ASN A 629 16.01 -18.40 -17.24
N ASP A 630 16.06 -19.70 -16.94
CA ASP A 630 15.66 -20.81 -17.82
C ASP A 630 14.21 -21.24 -17.62
N ASN A 631 13.43 -20.52 -16.80
CA ASN A 631 12.09 -20.85 -16.33
C ASN A 631 12.01 -22.19 -15.58
N LYS A 632 13.06 -22.61 -14.89
CA LYS A 632 13.07 -23.78 -14.01
C LYS A 632 12.79 -23.33 -12.58
N PRO A 633 12.02 -24.13 -11.80
CA PRO A 633 11.81 -23.84 -10.39
C PRO A 633 13.12 -23.77 -9.60
N MET A 634 13.28 -22.73 -8.80
CA MET A 634 14.38 -22.57 -7.86
C MET A 634 14.05 -23.33 -6.57
N PRO A 635 14.79 -24.40 -6.23
CA PRO A 635 14.49 -25.17 -5.04
C PRO A 635 14.63 -24.31 -3.78
N GLY A 636 13.69 -24.40 -2.85
CA GLY A 636 13.71 -23.70 -1.58
C GLY A 636 13.30 -22.22 -1.64
N LEU A 637 12.93 -21.66 -2.80
CA LEU A 637 12.48 -20.27 -2.90
C LEU A 637 11.03 -20.17 -3.37
N TYR A 638 10.22 -19.48 -2.56
CA TYR A 638 8.80 -19.21 -2.83
C TYR A 638 8.54 -17.70 -2.74
N VAL A 639 7.55 -17.22 -3.50
CA VAL A 639 7.27 -15.78 -3.58
C VAL A 639 5.77 -15.54 -3.61
N THR A 640 5.31 -14.55 -2.86
CA THR A 640 3.92 -14.10 -2.86
C THR A 640 3.81 -12.58 -2.78
N GLY A 641 2.60 -12.06 -3.00
CA GLY A 641 2.33 -10.63 -2.93
C GLY A 641 2.77 -9.87 -4.17
N ASP A 642 2.86 -8.56 -4.03
CA ASP A 642 3.15 -7.64 -5.13
C ASP A 642 4.52 -7.87 -5.77
N MET A 643 5.43 -8.52 -5.06
CA MET A 643 6.72 -8.95 -5.60
C MET A 643 6.69 -10.27 -6.40
N SER A 644 5.55 -10.96 -6.50
CA SER A 644 5.39 -12.15 -7.35
C SER A 644 4.85 -11.79 -8.72
N GLY A 645 5.44 -12.34 -9.77
CA GLY A 645 5.07 -12.13 -11.16
C GLY A 645 4.15 -13.21 -11.72
N SER A 646 4.17 -13.38 -13.03
CA SER A 646 3.48 -14.41 -13.82
C SER A 646 1.95 -14.31 -13.87
N PHE A 647 1.32 -13.44 -13.07
CA PHE A 647 -0.13 -13.32 -12.97
C PHE A 647 -0.70 -12.14 -13.77
N PHE A 648 -0.10 -10.98 -13.66
CA PHE A 648 -0.46 -9.77 -14.38
C PHE A 648 0.60 -9.43 -15.39
N ALA A 649 0.23 -8.71 -16.45
CA ALA A 649 1.17 -8.13 -17.38
C ALA A 649 0.52 -6.94 -18.09
N ASN A 650 1.26 -5.86 -18.29
CA ASN A 650 0.83 -4.59 -18.87
C ASN A 650 -0.32 -3.88 -18.15
N ASN A 651 -1.20 -4.62 -17.52
CA ASN A 651 -2.46 -4.08 -17.03
C ASN A 651 -2.99 -4.88 -15.84
N TYR A 652 -3.49 -4.19 -14.84
CA TYR A 652 -4.21 -4.78 -13.73
C TYR A 652 -5.72 -4.81 -14.05
N PRO A 653 -6.41 -5.95 -13.88
CA PRO A 653 -7.83 -6.06 -14.21
C PRO A 653 -8.70 -5.36 -13.16
N CYS A 654 -8.71 -4.05 -13.17
CA CYS A 654 -9.36 -3.18 -12.19
C CYS A 654 -10.86 -3.44 -12.00
N LEU A 655 -11.53 -3.97 -13.02
CA LEU A 655 -12.93 -4.35 -12.96
C LEU A 655 -13.17 -5.66 -12.18
N MET A 656 -12.09 -6.38 -11.88
CA MET A 656 -12.07 -7.58 -11.05
C MET A 656 -11.42 -7.25 -9.71
N ALA A 657 -12.10 -6.43 -8.91
CA ALA A 657 -11.57 -5.93 -7.65
C ALA A 657 -11.17 -7.07 -6.68
N GLY A 658 -10.16 -6.83 -5.84
CA GLY A 658 -9.68 -7.81 -4.85
C GLY A 658 -8.75 -8.90 -5.39
N VAL A 659 -8.48 -8.99 -6.69
CA VAL A 659 -7.68 -10.06 -7.30
C VAL A 659 -6.24 -10.07 -6.79
N ALA A 660 -5.56 -8.92 -6.71
CA ALA A 660 -4.17 -8.83 -6.23
C ALA A 660 -4.03 -9.40 -4.81
N MET A 661 -4.87 -8.94 -3.89
CA MET A 661 -4.84 -9.42 -2.52
C MET A 661 -5.27 -10.90 -2.42
N GLY A 662 -6.33 -11.30 -3.13
CA GLY A 662 -6.77 -12.70 -3.17
C GLY A 662 -5.68 -13.64 -3.68
N ARG A 663 -4.94 -13.23 -4.71
CA ARG A 663 -3.75 -13.94 -5.21
C ARG A 663 -2.66 -14.02 -4.13
N THR A 664 -2.34 -12.89 -3.49
CA THR A 664 -1.33 -12.81 -2.43
C THR A 664 -1.59 -13.83 -1.33
N LEU A 665 -2.79 -13.85 -0.78
CA LEU A 665 -3.15 -14.76 0.32
C LEU A 665 -3.22 -16.23 -0.15
N THR A 666 -3.71 -16.48 -1.36
CA THR A 666 -3.78 -17.85 -1.92
C THR A 666 -2.38 -18.44 -2.10
N PHE A 667 -1.44 -17.68 -2.68
CA PHE A 667 -0.07 -18.17 -2.88
C PHE A 667 0.74 -18.20 -1.58
N ALA A 668 0.44 -17.36 -0.59
CA ALA A 668 0.99 -17.49 0.76
C ALA A 668 0.65 -18.86 1.38
N MET A 669 -0.63 -19.26 1.33
CA MET A 669 -1.07 -20.58 1.78
C MET A 669 -0.42 -21.71 0.95
N LYS A 670 -0.40 -21.54 -0.38
CA LYS A 670 0.17 -22.53 -1.31
C LYS A 670 1.65 -22.78 -1.02
N ALA A 671 2.44 -21.73 -0.84
CA ALA A 671 3.86 -21.83 -0.53
C ALA A 671 4.12 -22.61 0.77
N ILE A 672 3.38 -22.31 1.84
CA ILE A 672 3.50 -23.03 3.12
C ILE A 672 3.14 -24.53 2.93
N LYS A 673 2.05 -24.82 2.21
CA LYS A 673 1.67 -26.22 1.91
C LYS A 673 2.76 -26.98 1.16
N GLN A 674 3.41 -26.32 0.19
CA GLN A 674 4.48 -26.95 -0.61
C GLN A 674 5.73 -27.18 0.24
N MET A 675 6.19 -26.20 1.00
CA MET A 675 7.37 -26.33 1.88
C MET A 675 7.16 -27.41 2.93
N ALA A 676 6.01 -27.45 3.57
CA ALA A 676 5.70 -28.42 4.62
C ALA A 676 5.26 -29.80 4.11
N GLY A 677 5.23 -30.03 2.79
CA GLY A 677 4.76 -31.30 2.22
C GLY A 677 3.29 -31.64 2.52
N LEU A 678 2.46 -30.65 2.83
CA LEU A 678 1.04 -30.83 3.12
C LEU A 678 0.20 -31.02 1.84
N GLU A 679 0.80 -30.81 0.70
CA GLU A 679 0.19 -31.01 -0.62
C GLU A 679 1.13 -31.85 -1.49
N LYS A 680 0.59 -32.88 -2.15
CA LYS A 680 1.36 -33.81 -3.00
C LYS A 680 1.45 -33.34 -4.45
#